data_77c786d80b012b630cb33edac807567b
#
_entry.id   77c786d80b012b630cb33edac807567b
#
_cell.length_a   1.000
_cell.length_b   1.000
_cell.length_c   1.000
_cell.angle_alpha   90.00
_cell.angle_beta   90.00
_cell.angle_gamma   90.00
#
_symmetry.space_group_name_H-M   'P 1'
#
loop_
_entity.id
_entity.type
_entity.pdbx_description
1 polymer ?
#
loop_
_entity_poly.entity_id
_entity_poly.type
_entity_poly.pdbx_seq_one_letter_code
_entity_poly.pdbx_strand_id
1 'polypeptide(L)'
;MIKYNQKTELSNIRNFNYFLSLIFIIAFSSYSAQKNFISDADVKFDNEAYFSAIDLYKKGEVKEKDIKEKGRINFQLAECYRYSVEPAQAQTYYQRAIKLKYHEKDASIYLLLADVLKEQGEYQTALENIKKYLEINAEDTKATEALESCEKAIEWKENPTKHMIQNEILINSDHYDFSPTWGDKKHNVLIFASAREGSTGDGIDARTGESFMDLWSTTRDNNGKWSEPQLLPNSINTKDNEGPAVLSSKGDQIFFTRCPREKKINLGCEIFHAEKKGNSWTQAEKVQLKPEGADTLSCGHPAINSTMKYMIFSADFPGGYGGKDLWISEYDKREDSWLSPTNLGADINTDGDEMFPYLSENNTLYFSSNGYIGLGGLDVFKAESTGDKTWGNAENLKYPINSPEHDFGIIFERGSDKRGYITSSRVDLGGKGKDDLYNFNLPEIQFSLSVFVSNKETNEQIPGVTIKVTGIDTSTAGGIVSEYVQTTDGEGKAIFEEISKGKRYILKEMVYEIEVEKDSFLVARNQISTINEENSKRFLEEVYLIPIVDESGEAAVIDFPEVQYALDKAELLIDENVNSEDSLDFLYATLLDNPNIVIELQAHTDCRGSDKYNKKLSQRRAQSCVDYLISKGIPKERMVPVGYGEDRPRMEGLECGAIDKLSTKEEQEAAHQKNRRTQFIVLSTDYSPDSEE
;
A
#
# COMPACT_ATOMS: atom_id res chain seq x y z
N MET A 1 55.45 -88.34 -2.48
CA MET A 1 54.98 -87.08 -3.15
C MET A 1 53.49 -86.80 -2.81
N ILE A 2 53.03 -86.98 -1.55
CA ILE A 2 51.61 -86.77 -1.15
C ILE A 2 51.50 -85.85 0.13
N LYS A 3 52.60 -85.38 0.69
CA LYS A 3 52.56 -84.45 1.87
C LYS A 3 52.73 -82.95 1.58
N TYR A 4 52.88 -82.54 0.31
CA TYR A 4 53.13 -81.09 -0.04
C TYR A 4 51.88 -80.39 -0.48
N ASN A 5 50.79 -81.05 -0.87
CA ASN A 5 49.56 -80.41 -1.36
C ASN A 5 48.55 -80.01 -0.29
N GLN A 6 48.57 -80.66 0.90
CA GLN A 6 47.60 -80.31 1.95
C GLN A 6 47.92 -79.01 2.74
N LYS A 7 49.21 -78.60 2.79
CA LYS A 7 49.60 -77.35 3.45
C LYS A 7 49.26 -76.09 2.63
N THR A 8 49.25 -76.14 1.31
CA THR A 8 48.92 -75.07 0.41
C THR A 8 47.43 -74.87 0.32
N GLU A 9 46.60 -75.87 0.32
CA GLU A 9 45.14 -75.73 0.35
C GLU A 9 44.63 -75.16 1.69
N LEU A 10 45.14 -75.59 2.81
CA LEU A 10 44.78 -75.07 4.14
C LEU A 10 45.24 -73.64 4.34
N SER A 11 46.35 -73.20 3.73
CA SER A 11 46.83 -71.78 3.72
C SER A 11 45.93 -70.88 2.87
N ASN A 12 45.48 -71.39 1.72
CA ASN A 12 44.58 -70.61 0.85
C ASN A 12 43.16 -70.46 1.42
N ILE A 13 42.62 -71.54 2.06
CA ILE A 13 41.32 -71.42 2.76
C ILE A 13 41.41 -70.50 3.98
N ARG A 14 42.53 -70.51 4.70
CA ARG A 14 42.75 -69.64 5.86
C ARG A 14 42.88 -68.14 5.44
N ASN A 15 43.59 -67.87 4.35
CA ASN A 15 43.72 -66.56 3.79
C ASN A 15 42.39 -66.06 3.18
N PHE A 16 41.60 -66.89 2.53
CA PHE A 16 40.27 -66.57 2.04
C PHE A 16 39.29 -66.24 3.16
N ASN A 17 39.32 -67.01 4.26
CA ASN A 17 38.51 -66.72 5.45
C ASN A 17 38.94 -65.47 6.19
N TYR A 18 40.23 -65.12 6.22
CA TYR A 18 40.73 -63.81 6.71
C TYR A 18 40.27 -62.62 5.82
N PHE A 19 40.28 -62.85 4.50
CA PHE A 19 39.81 -61.82 3.54
C PHE A 19 38.31 -61.62 3.64
N LEU A 20 37.52 -62.65 3.76
CA LEU A 20 36.08 -62.62 4.02
C LEU A 20 35.75 -61.98 5.36
N SER A 21 36.46 -62.30 6.43
CA SER A 21 36.29 -61.66 7.75
C SER A 21 36.68 -60.16 7.74
N LEU A 22 37.75 -59.79 6.97
CA LEU A 22 38.13 -58.39 6.82
C LEU A 22 37.07 -57.59 6.04
N ILE A 23 36.49 -58.17 4.98
CA ILE A 23 35.38 -57.53 4.22
C ILE A 23 34.13 -57.40 5.12
N PHE A 24 33.83 -58.40 5.93
CA PHE A 24 32.71 -58.33 6.88
C PHE A 24 32.92 -57.28 7.99
N ILE A 25 34.14 -57.16 8.52
CA ILE A 25 34.49 -56.16 9.52
C ILE A 25 34.45 -54.74 8.92
N ILE A 26 34.95 -54.55 7.68
CA ILE A 26 34.89 -53.27 6.97
C ILE A 26 33.44 -52.89 6.63
N ALA A 27 32.63 -53.88 6.20
CA ALA A 27 31.20 -53.65 5.92
C ALA A 27 30.41 -53.32 7.20
N PHE A 28 30.72 -53.98 8.30
CA PHE A 28 30.08 -53.76 9.60
C PHE A 28 30.50 -52.43 10.22
N SER A 29 31.79 -52.05 10.10
CA SER A 29 32.29 -50.77 10.58
C SER A 29 31.75 -49.59 9.77
N SER A 30 31.58 -49.74 8.43
CA SER A 30 30.95 -48.72 7.59
C SER A 30 29.45 -48.57 7.85
N TYR A 31 28.74 -49.65 8.11
CA TYR A 31 27.32 -49.66 8.49
C TYR A 31 27.12 -49.02 9.89
N SER A 32 27.98 -49.37 10.85
CA SER A 32 27.95 -48.76 12.19
C SER A 32 28.25 -47.26 12.15
N ALA A 33 29.24 -46.80 11.34
CA ALA A 33 29.56 -45.41 11.17
C ALA A 33 28.42 -44.61 10.49
N GLN A 34 27.73 -45.22 9.56
CA GLN A 34 26.57 -44.61 8.89
C GLN A 34 25.39 -44.43 9.86
N LYS A 35 25.08 -45.46 10.65
CA LYS A 35 24.03 -45.37 11.67
C LYS A 35 24.33 -44.28 12.71
N ASN A 36 25.60 -44.04 13.01
CA ASN A 36 25.98 -42.95 13.90
C ASN A 36 25.70 -41.59 13.30
N PHE A 37 26.02 -41.33 11.99
CA PHE A 37 25.76 -40.01 11.39
C PHE A 37 24.28 -39.66 11.37
N ILE A 38 23.41 -40.59 10.99
CA ILE A 38 21.96 -40.35 10.93
C ILE A 38 21.39 -40.16 12.35
N SER A 39 21.76 -41.08 13.29
CA SER A 39 21.32 -40.96 14.67
C SER A 39 21.83 -39.68 15.35
N ASP A 40 23.08 -39.28 15.08
CA ASP A 40 23.65 -38.05 15.62
C ASP A 40 22.96 -36.81 15.01
N ALA A 41 22.55 -36.89 13.74
CA ALA A 41 21.76 -35.85 13.08
C ALA A 41 20.37 -35.71 13.70
N ASP A 42 19.69 -36.85 13.94
CA ASP A 42 18.36 -36.87 14.58
C ASP A 42 18.45 -36.22 15.98
N VAL A 43 19.46 -36.55 16.78
CA VAL A 43 19.70 -35.89 18.10
C VAL A 43 19.93 -34.37 17.95
N LYS A 44 20.64 -33.94 16.91
CA LYS A 44 20.84 -32.50 16.65
C LYS A 44 19.55 -31.82 16.25
N PHE A 45 18.75 -32.44 15.41
CA PHE A 45 17.45 -31.96 15.00
C PHE A 45 16.50 -31.81 16.20
N ASP A 46 16.40 -32.83 17.04
CA ASP A 46 15.58 -32.81 18.25
C ASP A 46 15.99 -31.74 19.27
N ASN A 47 17.27 -31.30 19.23
CA ASN A 47 17.79 -30.20 20.02
C ASN A 47 17.76 -28.86 19.28
N GLU A 48 16.98 -28.73 18.21
CA GLU A 48 16.84 -27.52 17.35
C GLU A 48 18.17 -27.02 16.76
N ALA A 49 19.21 -27.82 16.75
CA ALA A 49 20.52 -27.48 16.17
C ALA A 49 20.53 -27.81 14.66
N TYR A 50 19.58 -27.21 13.93
CA TYR A 50 19.27 -27.53 12.53
C TYR A 50 20.45 -27.40 11.59
N PHE A 51 21.16 -26.25 11.66
CA PHE A 51 22.37 -26.04 10.85
C PHE A 51 23.43 -27.13 11.11
N SER A 52 23.62 -27.51 12.37
CA SER A 52 24.56 -28.57 12.73
C SER A 52 24.11 -29.96 12.30
N ALA A 53 22.81 -30.23 12.12
CA ALA A 53 22.27 -31.49 11.68
C ALA A 53 22.45 -31.72 10.15
N ILE A 54 22.44 -30.63 9.36
CA ILE A 54 22.53 -30.68 7.89
C ILE A 54 23.72 -31.50 7.41
N ASP A 55 24.91 -31.20 7.91
CA ASP A 55 26.15 -31.87 7.52
C ASP A 55 26.14 -33.36 7.85
N LEU A 56 25.55 -33.72 9.00
CA LEU A 56 25.43 -35.12 9.44
C LEU A 56 24.45 -35.89 8.57
N TYR A 57 23.27 -35.32 8.29
CA TYR A 57 22.30 -35.90 7.36
C TYR A 57 22.88 -36.09 5.96
N LYS A 58 23.58 -35.12 5.40
CA LYS A 58 24.26 -35.24 4.10
C LYS A 58 25.28 -36.35 4.06
N LYS A 59 26.09 -36.51 5.13
CA LYS A 59 27.07 -37.62 5.24
C LYS A 59 26.40 -38.99 5.37
N GLY A 60 25.26 -39.05 6.05
CA GLY A 60 24.43 -40.23 6.19
C GLY A 60 23.78 -40.64 4.87
N GLU A 61 23.17 -39.68 4.16
CA GLU A 61 22.45 -39.91 2.90
C GLU A 61 23.31 -40.56 1.81
N VAL A 62 24.57 -40.10 1.65
CA VAL A 62 25.52 -40.62 0.64
C VAL A 62 25.73 -42.11 0.79
N LYS A 63 25.73 -42.63 2.01
CA LYS A 63 25.99 -44.04 2.33
C LYS A 63 24.73 -44.89 2.41
N GLU A 64 23.57 -44.28 2.57
CA GLU A 64 22.29 -44.97 2.71
C GLU A 64 21.90 -45.67 1.40
N LYS A 65 21.36 -46.90 1.50
CA LYS A 65 20.89 -47.70 0.36
C LYS A 65 19.40 -47.90 0.36
N ASP A 66 18.78 -47.85 1.52
CA ASP A 66 17.33 -47.96 1.63
C ASP A 66 16.66 -46.68 1.07
N ILE A 67 15.83 -46.87 0.06
CA ILE A 67 15.13 -45.76 -0.62
C ILE A 67 14.15 -45.04 0.33
N LYS A 68 13.50 -45.82 1.22
CA LYS A 68 12.55 -45.23 2.20
C LYS A 68 13.29 -44.36 3.23
N GLU A 69 14.44 -44.85 3.71
CA GLU A 69 15.26 -44.09 4.64
C GLU A 69 15.91 -42.88 3.98
N LYS A 70 16.32 -42.95 2.70
CA LYS A 70 16.72 -41.78 1.92
C LYS A 70 15.60 -40.78 1.80
N GLY A 71 14.35 -41.19 1.61
CA GLY A 71 13.18 -40.31 1.60
C GLY A 71 13.05 -39.55 2.92
N ARG A 72 13.19 -40.25 4.07
CA ARG A 72 13.17 -39.68 5.40
C ARG A 72 14.30 -38.64 5.61
N ILE A 73 15.52 -39.00 5.24
CA ILE A 73 16.69 -38.12 5.38
C ILE A 73 16.50 -36.85 4.56
N ASN A 74 16.00 -36.96 3.32
CA ASN A 74 15.74 -35.79 2.49
C ASN A 74 14.61 -34.91 3.07
N PHE A 75 13.59 -35.51 3.68
CA PHE A 75 12.56 -34.77 4.42
C PHE A 75 13.17 -34.03 5.60
N GLN A 76 14.00 -34.69 6.44
CA GLN A 76 14.67 -34.03 7.57
C GLN A 76 15.65 -32.93 7.14
N LEU A 77 16.34 -33.11 6.02
CA LEU A 77 17.16 -32.06 5.42
C LEU A 77 16.32 -30.84 5.00
N ALA A 78 15.16 -31.09 4.41
CA ALA A 78 14.24 -30.03 4.05
C ALA A 78 13.76 -29.27 5.29
N GLU A 79 13.37 -29.98 6.37
CA GLU A 79 13.00 -29.38 7.64
C GLU A 79 14.16 -28.57 8.27
N CYS A 80 15.39 -29.11 8.26
CA CYS A 80 16.55 -28.37 8.73
C CYS A 80 16.72 -27.02 7.99
N TYR A 81 16.59 -27.04 6.65
CA TYR A 81 16.71 -25.83 5.85
C TYR A 81 15.54 -24.88 6.04
N ARG A 82 14.31 -25.39 6.21
CA ARG A 82 13.13 -24.58 6.51
C ARG A 82 13.30 -23.83 7.83
N TYR A 83 13.71 -24.51 8.89
CA TYR A 83 13.97 -23.90 10.21
C TYR A 83 15.23 -23.01 10.26
N SER A 84 16.14 -23.15 9.28
CA SER A 84 17.29 -22.25 9.11
C SER A 84 17.01 -21.08 8.16
N VAL A 85 15.74 -20.88 7.74
CA VAL A 85 15.29 -19.82 6.83
C VAL A 85 16.03 -19.86 5.48
N GLU A 86 16.10 -21.05 4.88
CA GLU A 86 16.72 -21.32 3.57
C GLU A 86 15.68 -21.99 2.64
N PRO A 87 14.60 -21.27 2.24
CA PRO A 87 13.45 -21.88 1.58
C PRO A 87 13.80 -22.57 0.24
N ALA A 88 14.73 -22.02 -0.54
CA ALA A 88 15.16 -22.60 -1.81
C ALA A 88 15.84 -23.99 -1.63
N GLN A 89 16.61 -24.16 -0.54
CA GLN A 89 17.20 -25.45 -0.21
C GLN A 89 16.12 -26.41 0.32
N ALA A 90 15.23 -25.95 1.20
CA ALA A 90 14.12 -26.72 1.70
C ALA A 90 13.26 -27.26 0.55
N GLN A 91 12.86 -26.43 -0.40
CA GLN A 91 12.16 -26.81 -1.63
C GLN A 91 12.87 -27.94 -2.37
N THR A 92 14.19 -27.82 -2.57
CA THR A 92 14.99 -28.82 -3.26
C THR A 92 14.92 -30.17 -2.59
N TYR A 93 15.04 -30.22 -1.27
CA TYR A 93 15.03 -31.46 -0.50
C TYR A 93 13.63 -32.05 -0.32
N TYR A 94 12.58 -31.24 -0.16
CA TYR A 94 11.18 -31.73 -0.21
C TYR A 94 10.87 -32.39 -1.56
N GLN A 95 11.24 -31.76 -2.66
CA GLN A 95 11.05 -32.35 -4.00
C GLN A 95 11.81 -33.69 -4.18
N ARG A 96 13.02 -33.83 -3.59
CA ARG A 96 13.76 -35.08 -3.58
C ARG A 96 13.06 -36.14 -2.76
N ALA A 97 12.56 -35.80 -1.56
CA ALA A 97 11.80 -36.70 -0.72
C ALA A 97 10.52 -37.20 -1.41
N ILE A 98 9.79 -36.31 -2.11
CA ILE A 98 8.62 -36.68 -2.91
C ILE A 98 8.99 -37.63 -4.05
N LYS A 99 10.10 -37.41 -4.77
CA LYS A 99 10.60 -38.31 -5.81
C LYS A 99 10.96 -39.68 -5.25
N LEU A 100 11.40 -39.76 -3.98
CA LEU A 100 11.67 -41.00 -3.25
C LEU A 100 10.41 -41.58 -2.58
N LYS A 101 9.22 -41.05 -2.92
CA LYS A 101 7.90 -41.48 -2.47
C LYS A 101 7.64 -41.32 -0.98
N TYR A 102 8.29 -40.38 -0.31
CA TYR A 102 8.05 -40.10 1.11
C TYR A 102 6.60 -39.67 1.36
N HIS A 103 5.95 -38.95 0.40
CA HIS A 103 4.54 -38.56 0.46
C HIS A 103 3.55 -39.73 0.62
N GLU A 104 3.94 -40.97 0.25
CA GLU A 104 3.12 -42.18 0.52
C GLU A 104 3.07 -42.51 2.02
N LYS A 105 4.08 -42.07 2.80
CA LYS A 105 4.14 -42.19 4.26
C LYS A 105 3.50 -40.99 4.95
N ASP A 106 3.76 -39.81 4.44
CA ASP A 106 3.34 -38.53 5.03
C ASP A 106 2.99 -37.49 3.94
N ALA A 107 1.70 -37.32 3.71
CA ALA A 107 1.20 -36.39 2.69
C ALA A 107 1.40 -34.92 3.07
N SER A 108 1.65 -34.60 4.35
CA SER A 108 1.87 -33.22 4.82
C SER A 108 3.06 -32.55 4.12
N ILE A 109 3.99 -33.33 3.54
CA ILE A 109 5.10 -32.83 2.75
C ILE A 109 4.67 -31.92 1.59
N TYR A 110 3.46 -32.09 1.05
CA TYR A 110 2.92 -31.19 0.01
C TYR A 110 2.56 -29.83 0.57
N LEU A 111 2.03 -29.74 1.81
CA LEU A 111 1.76 -28.49 2.48
C LEU A 111 3.06 -27.77 2.86
N LEU A 112 4.01 -28.50 3.46
CA LEU A 112 5.32 -27.95 3.82
C LEU A 112 6.10 -27.46 2.59
N LEU A 113 5.97 -28.15 1.45
CA LEU A 113 6.52 -27.67 0.18
C LEU A 113 5.77 -26.42 -0.30
N ALA A 114 4.46 -26.36 -0.13
CA ALA A 114 3.68 -25.19 -0.53
C ALA A 114 4.03 -23.96 0.32
N ASP A 115 4.30 -24.14 1.62
CA ASP A 115 4.72 -23.03 2.51
C ASP A 115 6.04 -22.43 2.02
N VAL A 116 7.07 -23.24 1.76
CA VAL A 116 8.36 -22.73 1.26
C VAL A 116 8.29 -22.17 -0.17
N LEU A 117 7.33 -22.61 -0.98
CA LEU A 117 7.04 -22.02 -2.30
C LEU A 117 6.35 -20.66 -2.16
N LYS A 118 5.43 -20.54 -1.20
CA LYS A 118 4.76 -19.29 -0.85
C LYS A 118 5.78 -18.24 -0.37
N GLU A 119 6.72 -18.62 0.51
CA GLU A 119 7.84 -17.79 0.96
C GLU A 119 8.77 -17.31 -0.17
N GLN A 120 8.75 -17.97 -1.32
CA GLN A 120 9.49 -17.57 -2.53
C GLN A 120 8.62 -16.83 -3.56
N GLY A 121 7.34 -16.58 -3.22
CA GLY A 121 6.37 -15.95 -4.12
C GLY A 121 5.90 -16.85 -5.27
N GLU A 122 6.20 -18.14 -5.24
CA GLU A 122 5.78 -19.15 -6.22
C GLU A 122 4.35 -19.64 -5.96
N TYR A 123 3.41 -18.72 -5.79
CA TYR A 123 2.03 -19.01 -5.33
C TYR A 123 1.28 -20.02 -6.19
N GLN A 124 1.44 -19.97 -7.53
CA GLN A 124 0.76 -20.92 -8.42
C GLN A 124 1.25 -22.37 -8.20
N THR A 125 2.56 -22.55 -8.03
CA THR A 125 3.15 -23.83 -7.71
C THR A 125 2.76 -24.32 -6.30
N ALA A 126 2.64 -23.37 -5.35
CA ALA A 126 2.14 -23.66 -4.01
C ALA A 126 0.69 -24.18 -4.06
N LEU A 127 -0.21 -23.49 -4.78
CA LEU A 127 -1.60 -23.92 -5.00
C LEU A 127 -1.71 -25.33 -5.58
N GLU A 128 -0.84 -25.70 -6.53
CA GLU A 128 -0.82 -27.05 -7.09
C GLU A 128 -0.48 -28.12 -6.03
N ASN A 129 0.44 -27.81 -5.11
CA ASN A 129 0.84 -28.73 -4.05
C ASN A 129 -0.24 -28.84 -2.97
N ILE A 130 -0.87 -27.73 -2.57
CA ILE A 130 -2.00 -27.74 -1.64
C ILE A 130 -3.15 -28.58 -2.20
N LYS A 131 -3.48 -28.45 -3.48
CA LYS A 131 -4.52 -29.25 -4.15
C LYS A 131 -4.18 -30.73 -4.13
N LYS A 132 -2.91 -31.15 -4.36
CA LYS A 132 -2.47 -32.55 -4.23
C LYS A 132 -2.67 -33.08 -2.82
N TYR A 133 -2.41 -32.25 -1.79
CA TYR A 133 -2.68 -32.64 -0.42
C TYR A 133 -4.18 -32.80 -0.16
N LEU A 134 -5.01 -31.87 -0.63
CA LEU A 134 -6.48 -31.91 -0.47
C LEU A 134 -7.13 -33.07 -1.23
N GLU A 135 -6.52 -33.58 -2.31
CA GLU A 135 -6.97 -34.83 -2.97
C GLU A 135 -6.87 -36.04 -2.04
N ILE A 136 -5.97 -36.00 -1.04
CA ILE A 136 -5.76 -37.05 -0.05
C ILE A 136 -6.55 -36.78 1.24
N ASN A 137 -6.60 -35.52 1.66
CA ASN A 137 -7.19 -35.05 2.92
C ASN A 137 -8.19 -33.91 2.66
N ALA A 138 -9.32 -34.20 2.04
CA ALA A 138 -10.27 -33.23 1.51
C ALA A 138 -10.94 -32.33 2.58
N GLU A 139 -10.99 -32.77 3.83
CA GLU A 139 -11.66 -32.05 4.93
C GLU A 139 -10.69 -31.25 5.81
N ASP A 140 -9.42 -31.14 5.41
CA ASP A 140 -8.43 -30.39 6.19
C ASP A 140 -8.65 -28.88 6.05
N THR A 141 -9.09 -28.26 7.13
CA THR A 141 -9.39 -26.81 7.17
C THR A 141 -8.14 -25.97 7.02
N LYS A 142 -6.99 -26.41 7.60
CA LYS A 142 -5.72 -25.68 7.47
C LYS A 142 -5.21 -25.65 6.03
N ALA A 143 -5.37 -26.76 5.32
CA ALA A 143 -5.03 -26.79 3.89
C ALA A 143 -5.95 -25.88 3.07
N THR A 144 -7.23 -25.77 3.45
CA THR A 144 -8.17 -24.84 2.80
C THR A 144 -7.78 -23.37 3.08
N GLU A 145 -7.40 -23.04 4.32
CA GLU A 145 -6.89 -21.72 4.69
C GLU A 145 -5.57 -21.39 3.98
N ALA A 146 -4.66 -22.36 3.82
CA ALA A 146 -3.43 -22.20 3.05
C ALA A 146 -3.71 -21.91 1.56
N LEU A 147 -4.75 -22.54 0.99
CA LEU A 147 -5.20 -22.27 -0.37
C LEU A 147 -5.72 -20.85 -0.51
N GLU A 148 -6.63 -20.42 0.38
CA GLU A 148 -7.15 -19.04 0.42
C GLU A 148 -6.01 -18.03 0.61
N SER A 149 -5.03 -18.33 1.46
CA SER A 149 -3.87 -17.48 1.71
C SER A 149 -3.06 -17.23 0.43
N CYS A 150 -2.81 -18.27 -0.37
CA CYS A 150 -2.12 -18.12 -1.66
C CYS A 150 -2.95 -17.31 -2.68
N GLU A 151 -4.27 -17.50 -2.73
CA GLU A 151 -5.16 -16.73 -3.62
C GLU A 151 -5.18 -15.24 -3.22
N LYS A 152 -5.26 -14.95 -1.93
CA LYS A 152 -5.18 -13.57 -1.41
C LYS A 152 -3.82 -12.93 -1.63
N ALA A 153 -2.74 -13.67 -1.51
CA ALA A 153 -1.39 -13.18 -1.78
C ALA A 153 -1.23 -12.73 -3.25
N ILE A 154 -1.79 -13.48 -4.20
CA ILE A 154 -1.82 -13.09 -5.62
C ILE A 154 -2.61 -11.80 -5.80
N GLU A 155 -3.84 -11.73 -5.25
CA GLU A 155 -4.70 -10.53 -5.30
C GLU A 155 -3.98 -9.28 -4.75
N TRP A 156 -3.30 -9.40 -3.60
CA TRP A 156 -2.61 -8.29 -2.96
C TRP A 156 -1.35 -7.85 -3.69
N LYS A 157 -0.65 -8.77 -4.36
CA LYS A 157 0.48 -8.41 -5.24
C LYS A 157 0.04 -7.71 -6.53
N GLU A 158 -1.11 -8.09 -7.07
CA GLU A 158 -1.70 -7.42 -8.25
C GLU A 158 -2.29 -6.05 -7.89
N ASN A 159 -2.74 -5.87 -6.66
CA ASN A 159 -3.33 -4.64 -6.14
C ASN A 159 -2.56 -4.12 -4.91
N PRO A 160 -1.31 -3.65 -5.08
CA PRO A 160 -0.46 -3.22 -3.98
C PRO A 160 -1.00 -1.97 -3.30
N THR A 161 -0.73 -1.84 -2.00
CA THR A 161 -0.89 -0.55 -1.32
C THR A 161 0.11 0.47 -1.87
N LYS A 162 -0.06 1.74 -1.54
CA LYS A 162 0.81 2.82 -2.06
C LYS A 162 2.07 3.05 -1.24
N HIS A 163 2.38 2.16 -0.30
CA HIS A 163 3.61 2.25 0.47
C HIS A 163 4.83 2.11 -0.45
N MET A 164 5.82 2.94 -0.20
CA MET A 164 7.14 2.85 -0.81
C MET A 164 8.09 2.25 0.21
N ILE A 165 8.81 1.20 -0.19
CA ILE A 165 9.77 0.47 0.66
C ILE A 165 11.17 0.67 0.10
N GLN A 166 12.15 0.94 0.97
CA GLN A 166 13.53 1.15 0.57
C GLN A 166 14.50 0.53 1.59
N ASN A 167 15.51 -0.21 1.11
CA ASN A 167 16.55 -0.79 1.94
C ASN A 167 17.43 0.29 2.59
N GLU A 168 17.75 0.13 3.86
CA GLU A 168 18.68 1.00 4.60
C GLU A 168 20.15 0.55 4.44
N ILE A 169 20.67 0.70 3.23
CA ILE A 169 21.97 0.21 2.78
C ILE A 169 23.12 0.62 3.71
N LEU A 170 23.04 1.79 4.38
CA LEU A 170 24.08 2.31 5.28
C LEU A 170 24.04 1.65 6.66
N ILE A 171 22.89 1.12 7.06
CA ILE A 171 22.71 0.46 8.35
C ILE A 171 22.95 -1.03 8.22
N ASN A 172 22.45 -1.66 7.14
CA ASN A 172 22.49 -3.10 6.94
C ASN A 172 23.89 -3.63 6.62
N SER A 173 24.16 -4.85 7.11
CA SER A 173 25.38 -5.63 6.87
C SER A 173 25.09 -6.86 6.00
N ASP A 174 26.07 -7.72 5.77
CA ASP A 174 25.90 -8.99 5.06
C ASP A 174 25.37 -10.11 5.99
N HIS A 175 24.98 -9.77 7.22
CA HIS A 175 24.43 -10.66 8.24
C HIS A 175 22.99 -10.31 8.60
N TYR A 176 22.43 -10.88 9.65
CA TYR A 176 21.13 -10.47 10.18
C TYR A 176 21.19 -9.08 10.79
N ASP A 177 20.28 -8.20 10.38
CA ASP A 177 20.04 -6.88 10.94
C ASP A 177 18.52 -6.69 11.10
N PHE A 178 17.99 -6.71 12.33
CA PHE A 178 16.55 -6.81 12.50
C PHE A 178 16.02 -6.15 13.77
N SER A 179 14.69 -6.04 13.83
CA SER A 179 13.91 -5.56 14.96
C SER A 179 14.35 -4.19 15.47
N PRO A 180 14.19 -3.14 14.64
CA PRO A 180 14.55 -1.79 15.00
C PRO A 180 13.68 -1.27 16.14
N THR A 181 14.23 -0.38 16.97
CA THR A 181 13.49 0.39 17.97
C THR A 181 14.09 1.78 18.12
N TRP A 182 13.29 2.75 18.55
CA TRP A 182 13.77 4.10 18.78
C TRP A 182 14.58 4.21 20.08
N GLY A 183 15.84 4.64 19.97
CA GLY A 183 16.77 4.80 21.09
C GLY A 183 16.65 6.12 21.83
N ASP A 184 15.87 7.09 21.30
CA ASP A 184 15.64 8.38 21.92
C ASP A 184 14.27 8.97 21.59
N LYS A 185 13.82 9.92 22.41
CA LYS A 185 12.52 10.61 22.26
C LYS A 185 12.37 11.39 20.95
N LYS A 186 13.47 11.76 20.30
CA LYS A 186 13.45 12.57 19.06
C LYS A 186 13.45 11.71 17.81
N HIS A 187 13.56 10.37 17.97
CA HIS A 187 13.71 9.42 16.86
C HIS A 187 14.95 9.70 15.98
N ASN A 188 16.05 10.14 16.63
CA ASN A 188 17.34 10.33 15.98
C ASN A 188 18.33 9.20 16.25
N VAL A 189 18.00 8.29 17.17
CA VAL A 189 18.77 7.09 17.47
C VAL A 189 17.92 5.88 17.15
N LEU A 190 18.45 4.96 16.36
CA LEU A 190 17.86 3.67 16.07
C LEU A 190 18.71 2.59 16.76
N ILE A 191 18.07 1.67 17.48
CA ILE A 191 18.69 0.48 18.05
C ILE A 191 18.11 -0.73 17.36
N PHE A 192 18.92 -1.75 17.08
CA PHE A 192 18.51 -2.96 16.40
C PHE A 192 19.42 -4.14 16.77
N ALA A 193 18.97 -5.35 16.56
CA ALA A 193 19.76 -6.56 16.74
C ALA A 193 20.56 -6.86 15.47
N SER A 194 21.82 -7.30 15.62
CA SER A 194 22.68 -7.63 14.48
C SER A 194 23.68 -8.72 14.81
N ALA A 195 23.91 -9.61 13.84
CA ALA A 195 24.95 -10.66 13.87
C ALA A 195 26.25 -10.23 13.18
N ARG A 196 26.43 -8.93 12.89
CA ARG A 196 27.60 -8.38 12.16
C ARG A 196 28.93 -8.60 12.88
N GLU A 197 30.01 -8.51 12.13
CA GLU A 197 31.37 -8.57 12.70
C GLU A 197 31.56 -7.54 13.82
N GLY A 198 32.19 -7.96 14.91
CA GLY A 198 32.43 -7.14 16.09
C GLY A 198 31.40 -7.37 17.20
N SER A 199 30.45 -8.28 17.06
CA SER A 199 29.59 -8.73 18.15
C SER A 199 30.41 -9.33 19.32
N THR A 200 29.86 -9.26 20.54
CA THR A 200 30.59 -9.57 21.79
C THR A 200 30.86 -11.08 21.95
N GLY A 201 29.97 -11.93 21.43
CA GLY A 201 30.12 -13.39 21.49
C GLY A 201 31.02 -13.93 20.37
N ASP A 202 31.78 -15.01 20.67
CA ASP A 202 32.57 -15.76 19.68
C ASP A 202 31.91 -17.08 19.23
N GLY A 203 30.65 -17.28 19.61
CA GLY A 203 29.86 -18.47 19.29
C GLY A 203 29.13 -18.37 17.96
N ILE A 204 28.82 -19.55 17.40
CA ILE A 204 27.92 -19.71 16.26
C ILE A 204 26.59 -20.26 16.73
N ASP A 205 25.49 -19.65 16.33
CA ASP A 205 24.16 -20.16 16.60
C ASP A 205 23.93 -21.47 15.84
N ALA A 206 23.63 -22.54 16.57
CA ALA A 206 23.48 -23.86 15.99
C ALA A 206 22.19 -24.02 15.14
N ARG A 207 21.23 -23.11 15.27
CA ARG A 207 19.99 -23.07 14.47
C ARG A 207 20.26 -22.45 13.11
N THR A 208 20.91 -21.28 13.08
CA THR A 208 21.07 -20.46 11.87
C THR A 208 22.46 -20.59 11.23
N GLY A 209 23.48 -20.96 11.98
CA GLY A 209 24.88 -21.00 11.52
C GLY A 209 25.57 -19.62 11.51
N GLU A 210 24.93 -18.58 12.00
CA GLU A 210 25.46 -17.21 12.10
C GLU A 210 26.11 -16.94 13.47
N SER A 211 26.87 -15.85 13.56
CA SER A 211 27.41 -15.34 14.82
C SER A 211 26.29 -14.98 15.80
N PHE A 212 26.58 -14.95 17.08
CA PHE A 212 25.64 -14.45 18.07
C PHE A 212 25.32 -12.98 17.83
N MET A 213 24.09 -12.62 18.14
CA MET A 213 23.53 -11.30 17.90
C MET A 213 23.74 -10.41 19.10
N ASP A 214 24.03 -9.15 18.84
CA ASP A 214 24.14 -8.09 19.82
C ASP A 214 23.20 -6.93 19.46
N LEU A 215 22.94 -6.04 20.40
CA LEU A 215 22.26 -4.78 20.17
C LEU A 215 23.26 -3.71 19.68
N TRP A 216 22.95 -3.10 18.57
CA TRP A 216 23.71 -2.03 17.92
C TRP A 216 22.87 -0.76 17.84
N SER A 217 23.51 0.39 17.74
CA SER A 217 22.82 1.67 17.58
C SER A 217 23.45 2.51 16.48
N THR A 218 22.60 3.26 15.76
CA THR A 218 23.01 4.29 14.80
C THR A 218 22.31 5.60 15.11
N THR A 219 22.91 6.72 14.70
CA THR A 219 22.39 8.06 14.96
C THR A 219 22.16 8.79 13.64
N ARG A 220 21.04 9.48 13.54
CA ARG A 220 20.66 10.27 12.36
C ARG A 220 21.09 11.71 12.54
N ASP A 221 21.79 12.27 11.56
CA ASP A 221 22.18 13.68 11.52
C ASP A 221 21.00 14.61 11.15
N ASN A 222 21.24 15.92 11.14
CA ASN A 222 20.22 16.92 10.80
C ASN A 222 19.75 16.86 9.34
N ASN A 223 20.47 16.15 8.46
CA ASN A 223 20.11 15.92 7.06
C ASN A 223 19.37 14.59 6.87
N GLY A 224 19.13 13.85 7.96
CA GLY A 224 18.45 12.57 7.93
C GLY A 224 19.36 11.38 7.61
N LYS A 225 20.69 11.56 7.52
CA LYS A 225 21.65 10.50 7.21
C LYS A 225 22.06 9.75 8.47
N TRP A 226 22.00 8.42 8.42
CA TRP A 226 22.46 7.52 9.47
C TRP A 226 23.98 7.41 9.53
N SER A 227 24.52 7.32 10.74
CA SER A 227 25.93 7.03 11.01
C SER A 227 26.23 5.53 10.88
N GLU A 228 27.51 5.17 10.86
CA GLU A 228 27.92 3.78 11.06
C GLU A 228 27.41 3.25 12.40
N PRO A 229 26.81 2.04 12.43
CA PRO A 229 26.33 1.43 13.65
C PRO A 229 27.43 1.20 14.69
N GLN A 230 27.10 1.40 15.96
CA GLN A 230 28.00 1.22 17.10
C GLN A 230 27.43 0.19 18.06
N LEU A 231 28.26 -0.70 18.56
CA LEU A 231 27.90 -1.72 19.54
C LEU A 231 27.42 -1.08 20.84
N LEU A 232 26.34 -1.54 21.44
CA LEU A 232 25.95 -1.14 22.78
C LEU A 232 26.93 -1.71 23.82
N PRO A 233 27.05 -1.07 25.02
CA PRO A 233 28.04 -1.45 26.01
C PRO A 233 27.79 -2.83 26.64
N ASN A 234 28.81 -3.41 27.27
CA ASN A 234 28.78 -4.71 27.95
C ASN A 234 27.80 -4.81 29.12
N SER A 235 27.22 -3.70 29.59
CA SER A 235 26.12 -3.73 30.54
C SER A 235 24.80 -4.21 29.87
N ILE A 236 24.72 -4.11 28.55
CA ILE A 236 23.61 -4.56 27.72
C ILE A 236 24.00 -5.84 26.98
N ASN A 237 25.05 -5.80 26.14
CA ASN A 237 25.50 -6.95 25.36
C ASN A 237 26.38 -7.88 26.18
N THR A 238 26.26 -9.18 25.95
CA THR A 238 27.03 -10.23 26.63
C THR A 238 27.54 -11.25 25.60
N LYS A 239 28.02 -12.38 26.09
CA LYS A 239 28.39 -13.53 25.22
C LYS A 239 27.20 -14.36 24.73
N ASP A 240 26.00 -14.05 25.20
CA ASP A 240 24.75 -14.73 24.80
C ASP A 240 24.12 -13.98 23.61
N ASN A 241 23.00 -14.44 23.08
CA ASN A 241 22.26 -13.71 22.04
C ASN A 241 21.41 -12.60 22.67
N GLU A 242 21.62 -11.35 22.28
CA GLU A 242 20.74 -10.23 22.53
C GLU A 242 19.87 -9.98 21.30
N GLY A 243 18.56 -9.77 21.48
CA GLY A 243 17.57 -9.65 20.42
C GLY A 243 16.64 -8.43 20.57
N PRO A 244 15.42 -8.50 20.07
CA PRO A 244 14.50 -7.38 20.00
C PRO A 244 14.40 -6.59 21.29
N ALA A 245 14.44 -5.27 21.17
CA ALA A 245 14.42 -4.34 22.28
C ALA A 245 13.30 -3.29 22.14
N VAL A 246 12.91 -2.69 23.27
CA VAL A 246 12.04 -1.51 23.34
C VAL A 246 12.53 -0.56 24.41
N LEU A 247 12.39 0.75 24.17
CA LEU A 247 12.73 1.77 25.14
C LEU A 247 11.47 2.45 25.70
N SER A 248 11.60 2.94 26.94
CA SER A 248 10.62 3.87 27.49
C SER A 248 10.47 5.11 26.61
N SER A 249 9.32 5.77 26.63
CA SER A 249 9.07 7.01 25.88
C SER A 249 10.03 8.16 26.21
N LYS A 250 10.77 8.04 27.33
CA LYS A 250 11.84 8.98 27.72
C LYS A 250 13.21 8.56 27.20
N GLY A 251 13.38 7.31 26.77
CA GLY A 251 14.66 6.74 26.35
C GLY A 251 15.62 6.45 27.52
N ASP A 252 15.11 6.35 28.74
CA ASP A 252 15.88 6.14 29.98
C ASP A 252 15.80 4.72 30.54
N GLN A 253 14.94 3.87 29.96
CA GLN A 253 14.84 2.45 30.31
C GLN A 253 14.79 1.64 29.01
N ILE A 254 15.48 0.50 28.99
CA ILE A 254 15.49 -0.45 27.89
C ILE A 254 15.04 -1.82 28.40
N PHE A 255 14.12 -2.45 27.66
CA PHE A 255 13.75 -3.86 27.82
C PHE A 255 14.16 -4.59 26.55
N PHE A 256 14.78 -5.76 26.67
CA PHE A 256 15.27 -6.49 25.52
C PHE A 256 15.30 -7.99 25.77
N THR A 257 15.26 -8.76 24.71
CA THR A 257 15.37 -10.21 24.75
C THR A 257 16.82 -10.62 24.91
N ARG A 258 17.09 -11.58 25.78
CA ARG A 258 18.36 -12.30 25.85
C ARG A 258 18.11 -13.79 25.91
N CYS A 259 18.86 -14.58 25.14
CA CYS A 259 18.76 -16.02 25.09
C CYS A 259 20.04 -16.65 25.66
N PRO A 260 20.10 -16.88 27.00
CA PRO A 260 21.27 -17.43 27.64
C PRO A 260 21.53 -18.86 27.20
N ARG A 261 22.78 -19.24 27.03
CA ARG A 261 23.19 -20.59 26.64
C ARG A 261 24.09 -21.24 27.66
N GLU A 262 23.65 -22.37 28.16
CA GLU A 262 24.52 -23.33 28.85
C GLU A 262 24.90 -24.48 27.92
N LYS A 263 26.12 -25.02 28.05
CA LYS A 263 26.74 -25.99 27.13
C LYS A 263 25.91 -27.25 26.81
N LYS A 264 24.81 -27.49 27.51
CA LYS A 264 24.00 -28.72 27.36
C LYS A 264 22.48 -28.52 27.49
N ILE A 265 22.01 -27.32 27.79
CA ILE A 265 20.59 -27.07 28.09
C ILE A 265 20.18 -25.81 27.33
N ASN A 266 19.09 -25.92 26.55
CA ASN A 266 18.42 -24.76 26.01
C ASN A 266 17.59 -24.12 27.13
N LEU A 267 17.99 -22.95 27.62
CA LEU A 267 17.34 -22.24 28.71
C LEU A 267 16.25 -21.30 28.23
N GLY A 268 15.81 -21.39 26.98
CA GLY A 268 14.83 -20.45 26.44
C GLY A 268 15.25 -18.99 26.57
N CYS A 269 14.60 -18.11 25.83
CA CYS A 269 14.87 -16.67 25.90
C CYS A 269 14.15 -16.02 27.08
N GLU A 270 14.64 -14.84 27.51
CA GLU A 270 14.09 -14.07 28.63
C GLU A 270 14.16 -12.57 28.35
N ILE A 271 13.32 -11.79 29.01
CA ILE A 271 13.36 -10.33 28.92
C ILE A 271 14.22 -9.79 30.03
N PHE A 272 15.15 -8.90 29.66
CA PHE A 272 16.03 -8.16 30.54
C PHE A 272 15.71 -6.67 30.52
N HIS A 273 16.01 -5.98 31.61
CA HIS A 273 15.80 -4.55 31.81
C HIS A 273 17.07 -3.86 32.27
N ALA A 274 17.34 -2.64 31.78
CA ALA A 274 18.38 -1.76 32.26
C ALA A 274 17.91 -0.30 32.26
N GLU A 275 18.46 0.49 33.18
CA GLU A 275 18.19 1.92 33.30
C GLU A 275 19.39 2.75 32.84
N LYS A 276 19.12 3.91 32.27
CA LYS A 276 20.15 4.87 31.87
C LYS A 276 20.48 5.82 33.05
N LYS A 277 21.70 5.79 33.56
CA LYS A 277 22.17 6.71 34.57
C LYS A 277 23.22 7.65 33.94
N GLY A 278 22.82 8.89 33.67
CA GLY A 278 23.60 9.81 32.86
C GLY A 278 23.73 9.31 31.40
N ASN A 279 24.98 9.06 30.97
CA ASN A 279 25.26 8.52 29.64
C ASN A 279 25.50 7.01 29.60
N SER A 280 25.37 6.31 30.74
CA SER A 280 25.70 4.89 30.84
C SER A 280 24.46 4.07 31.24
N TRP A 281 24.37 2.86 30.72
CA TRP A 281 23.37 1.88 31.12
C TRP A 281 23.83 1.14 32.40
N THR A 282 22.91 0.87 33.32
CA THR A 282 23.15 -0.05 34.42
C THR A 282 23.37 -1.46 33.87
N GLN A 283 23.89 -2.36 34.69
CA GLN A 283 23.89 -3.79 34.36
C GLN A 283 22.45 -4.27 34.17
N ALA A 284 22.19 -5.01 33.10
CA ALA A 284 20.86 -5.51 32.81
C ALA A 284 20.46 -6.63 33.79
N GLU A 285 19.24 -6.56 34.29
CA GLU A 285 18.65 -7.51 35.22
C GLU A 285 17.46 -8.22 34.55
N LYS A 286 17.24 -9.49 34.91
CA LYS A 286 16.16 -10.32 34.40
C LYS A 286 14.80 -9.82 34.88
N VAL A 287 13.85 -9.68 34.00
CA VAL A 287 12.43 -9.41 34.33
C VAL A 287 11.74 -10.75 34.63
N GLN A 288 11.08 -10.85 35.77
CA GLN A 288 10.42 -12.08 36.21
C GLN A 288 9.04 -12.21 35.56
N LEU A 289 8.97 -12.93 34.44
CA LEU A 289 7.72 -13.15 33.67
C LEU A 289 7.40 -14.62 33.49
N LYS A 290 8.39 -15.51 33.50
CA LYS A 290 8.18 -16.94 33.31
C LYS A 290 7.45 -17.56 34.52
N PRO A 291 6.52 -18.50 34.29
CA PRO A 291 5.95 -19.32 35.36
C PRO A 291 7.06 -20.07 36.13
N GLU A 292 6.79 -20.38 37.41
CA GLU A 292 7.74 -21.14 38.23
C GLU A 292 8.01 -22.51 37.63
N GLY A 293 9.28 -22.89 37.50
CA GLY A 293 9.72 -24.16 36.91
C GLY A 293 9.68 -24.24 35.37
N ALA A 294 9.46 -23.11 34.70
CA ALA A 294 9.39 -22.98 33.23
C ALA A 294 10.70 -22.48 32.60
N ASP A 295 11.86 -22.88 33.11
CA ASP A 295 13.16 -22.35 32.71
C ASP A 295 13.51 -22.58 31.23
N THR A 296 12.98 -23.66 30.63
CA THR A 296 13.20 -23.99 29.22
C THR A 296 12.28 -23.28 28.24
N LEU A 297 11.18 -22.68 28.73
CA LEU A 297 10.28 -21.89 27.91
C LEU A 297 10.91 -20.55 27.54
N SER A 298 10.45 -19.98 26.43
CA SER A 298 10.94 -18.70 25.92
C SER A 298 9.93 -17.59 26.13
N CYS A 299 10.41 -16.40 26.54
CA CYS A 299 9.66 -15.15 26.41
C CYS A 299 10.60 -14.05 25.90
N GLY A 300 10.09 -13.21 25.01
CA GLY A 300 10.92 -12.18 24.36
C GLY A 300 10.12 -11.19 23.56
N HIS A 301 10.78 -10.40 22.72
CA HIS A 301 10.17 -9.39 21.84
C HIS A 301 9.27 -8.42 22.64
N PRO A 302 9.81 -7.70 23.63
CA PRO A 302 8.99 -6.83 24.48
C PRO A 302 8.49 -5.61 23.72
N ALA A 303 7.23 -5.22 23.98
CA ALA A 303 6.64 -3.94 23.61
C ALA A 303 5.98 -3.32 24.84
N ILE A 304 6.28 -2.07 25.17
CA ILE A 304 5.72 -1.37 26.31
C ILE A 304 4.81 -0.23 25.85
N ASN A 305 3.71 -0.01 26.57
CA ASN A 305 2.88 1.15 26.26
C ASN A 305 3.55 2.44 26.71
N SER A 306 3.18 3.58 26.12
CA SER A 306 3.80 4.88 26.35
C SER A 306 3.86 5.33 27.82
N THR A 307 3.00 4.79 28.67
CA THR A 307 2.92 5.08 30.12
C THR A 307 3.61 4.05 31.00
N MET A 308 4.20 3.00 30.39
CA MET A 308 4.85 1.87 31.09
C MET A 308 3.95 1.16 32.11
N LYS A 309 2.63 1.10 31.84
CA LYS A 309 1.67 0.41 32.72
C LYS A 309 1.60 -1.08 32.40
N TYR A 310 1.86 -1.48 31.17
CA TYR A 310 1.86 -2.86 30.75
C TYR A 310 2.88 -3.10 29.64
N MET A 311 3.28 -4.35 29.52
CA MET A 311 4.16 -4.88 28.48
C MET A 311 3.43 -5.99 27.73
N ILE A 312 3.51 -5.99 26.41
CA ILE A 312 3.14 -7.13 25.54
C ILE A 312 4.43 -7.78 25.09
N PHE A 313 4.45 -9.09 25.05
CA PHE A 313 5.61 -9.86 24.60
C PHE A 313 5.19 -11.22 24.03
N SER A 314 6.07 -11.86 23.29
CA SER A 314 5.87 -13.18 22.70
C SER A 314 6.40 -14.26 23.62
N ALA A 315 5.64 -15.35 23.84
CA ALA A 315 6.07 -16.48 24.65
C ALA A 315 5.38 -17.80 24.26
N ASP A 316 6.08 -18.91 24.51
CA ASP A 316 5.58 -20.29 24.34
C ASP A 316 5.04 -20.88 25.66
N PHE A 317 4.38 -20.05 26.48
CA PHE A 317 3.85 -20.47 27.78
C PHE A 317 2.67 -21.43 27.65
N PRO A 318 2.50 -22.38 28.60
CA PRO A 318 1.37 -23.28 28.59
C PRO A 318 0.03 -22.53 28.67
N GLY A 319 -0.93 -22.97 27.90
CA GLY A 319 -2.26 -22.34 27.79
C GLY A 319 -2.36 -21.32 26.67
N GLY A 320 -1.38 -21.27 25.78
CA GLY A 320 -1.44 -20.57 24.50
C GLY A 320 -2.30 -21.28 23.46
N TYR A 321 -2.44 -20.66 22.30
CA TYR A 321 -3.23 -21.15 21.17
C TYR A 321 -2.37 -21.85 20.13
N GLY A 322 -1.11 -21.44 19.95
CA GLY A 322 -0.20 -21.92 18.92
C GLY A 322 1.21 -22.21 19.39
N GLY A 323 2.16 -21.83 18.57
CA GLY A 323 3.59 -21.93 18.87
C GLY A 323 4.02 -20.87 19.88
N LYS A 324 4.21 -19.64 19.43
CA LYS A 324 4.41 -18.47 20.27
C LYS A 324 3.22 -17.56 20.21
N ASP A 325 2.67 -17.21 21.35
CA ASP A 325 1.55 -16.31 21.50
C ASP A 325 1.99 -14.95 22.04
N LEU A 326 1.17 -13.93 21.84
CA LEU A 326 1.29 -12.65 22.54
C LEU A 326 0.65 -12.72 23.92
N TRP A 327 1.42 -12.32 24.91
CA TRP A 327 1.03 -12.25 26.31
C TRP A 327 1.18 -10.81 26.81
N ILE A 328 0.38 -10.45 27.82
CA ILE A 328 0.41 -9.14 28.48
C ILE A 328 0.70 -9.29 29.96
N SER A 329 1.58 -8.43 30.48
CA SER A 329 1.84 -8.28 31.93
C SER A 329 1.69 -6.82 32.32
N GLU A 330 1.09 -6.58 33.50
CA GLU A 330 0.93 -5.23 34.07
C GLU A 330 2.05 -4.94 35.07
N TYR A 331 2.44 -3.68 35.15
CA TYR A 331 3.44 -3.24 36.14
C TYR A 331 2.77 -2.72 37.41
N ASP A 332 3.02 -3.41 38.53
CA ASP A 332 2.60 -2.95 39.86
C ASP A 332 3.64 -1.98 40.44
N LYS A 333 3.28 -0.70 40.46
CA LYS A 333 4.14 0.37 41.02
C LYS A 333 4.38 0.28 42.53
N ARG A 334 3.54 -0.49 43.28
CA ARG A 334 3.70 -0.60 44.74
C ARG A 334 4.71 -1.67 45.08
N GLU A 335 4.66 -2.78 44.37
CA GLU A 335 5.56 -3.92 44.52
C GLU A 335 6.83 -3.79 43.67
N ASP A 336 6.91 -2.75 42.80
CA ASP A 336 7.99 -2.51 41.85
C ASP A 336 8.28 -3.76 40.98
N SER A 337 7.22 -4.40 40.48
CA SER A 337 7.29 -5.70 39.78
C SER A 337 6.25 -5.85 38.71
N TRP A 338 6.55 -6.74 37.76
CA TRP A 338 5.61 -7.15 36.72
C TRP A 338 4.72 -8.29 37.27
N LEU A 339 3.41 -8.17 37.04
CA LEU A 339 2.44 -9.18 37.45
C LEU A 339 2.52 -10.43 36.54
N SER A 340 1.89 -11.52 37.00
CA SER A 340 1.80 -12.74 36.20
C SER A 340 1.15 -12.47 34.85
N PRO A 341 1.76 -12.93 33.72
CA PRO A 341 1.23 -12.68 32.39
C PRO A 341 -0.12 -13.34 32.12
N THR A 342 -0.93 -12.73 31.28
CA THR A 342 -2.15 -13.29 30.71
C THR A 342 -2.04 -13.35 29.18
N ASN A 343 -2.59 -14.39 28.55
CA ASN A 343 -2.64 -14.53 27.10
C ASN A 343 -3.60 -13.49 26.51
N LEU A 344 -3.29 -12.89 25.35
CA LEU A 344 -4.17 -11.92 24.69
C LEU A 344 -5.46 -12.53 24.09
N GLY A 345 -5.55 -13.85 24.01
CA GLY A 345 -6.74 -14.54 23.54
C GLY A 345 -6.79 -14.78 22.04
N ALA A 346 -7.81 -15.50 21.59
CA ALA A 346 -7.98 -15.96 20.20
C ALA A 346 -8.31 -14.83 19.19
N ASP A 347 -8.63 -13.63 19.66
CA ASP A 347 -8.83 -12.47 18.76
C ASP A 347 -7.49 -11.95 18.19
N ILE A 348 -6.37 -12.31 18.86
CA ILE A 348 -5.02 -11.90 18.48
C ILE A 348 -4.12 -13.10 18.22
N ASN A 349 -4.21 -14.16 19.00
CA ASN A 349 -3.36 -15.34 18.88
C ASN A 349 -4.00 -16.42 18.01
N THR A 350 -3.19 -17.10 17.21
CA THR A 350 -3.60 -18.16 16.28
C THR A 350 -2.94 -19.50 16.68
N ASP A 351 -3.06 -20.49 15.85
CA ASP A 351 -2.30 -21.75 16.00
C ASP A 351 -0.86 -21.66 15.40
N GLY A 352 -0.49 -20.49 14.86
CA GLY A 352 0.87 -20.18 14.41
C GLY A 352 1.75 -19.55 15.49
N ASP A 353 2.65 -18.70 15.05
CA ASP A 353 3.52 -17.86 15.91
C ASP A 353 3.11 -16.39 15.80
N GLU A 354 2.83 -15.72 16.92
CA GLU A 354 2.66 -14.29 17.02
C GLU A 354 3.88 -13.68 17.71
N MET A 355 4.59 -12.80 17.00
CA MET A 355 5.89 -12.27 17.42
C MET A 355 6.05 -10.78 17.14
N PHE A 356 7.10 -10.17 17.66
CA PHE A 356 7.51 -8.79 17.40
C PHE A 356 6.41 -7.75 17.60
N PRO A 357 5.71 -7.74 18.75
CA PRO A 357 4.70 -6.74 19.02
C PRO A 357 5.30 -5.33 19.06
N TYR A 358 4.52 -4.36 18.58
CA TYR A 358 4.78 -2.93 18.71
C TYR A 358 3.49 -2.18 19.07
N LEU A 359 3.54 -1.28 20.03
CA LEU A 359 2.45 -0.43 20.44
C LEU A 359 2.68 1.00 19.96
N SER A 360 1.78 1.50 19.13
CA SER A 360 1.81 2.88 18.67
C SER A 360 1.40 3.88 19.77
N GLU A 361 1.55 5.19 19.52
CA GLU A 361 1.17 6.23 20.50
C GLU A 361 -0.32 6.19 20.89
N ASN A 362 -1.20 5.74 19.99
CA ASN A 362 -2.64 5.56 20.21
C ASN A 362 -3.03 4.14 20.66
N ASN A 363 -2.05 3.31 21.04
CA ASN A 363 -2.18 1.91 21.44
C ASN A 363 -2.72 0.96 20.36
N THR A 364 -2.65 1.29 19.08
CA THR A 364 -2.78 0.29 18.02
C THR A 364 -1.66 -0.73 18.18
N LEU A 365 -2.01 -2.01 18.21
CA LEU A 365 -1.07 -3.12 18.29
C LEU A 365 -0.68 -3.54 16.87
N TYR A 366 0.62 -3.56 16.62
CA TYR A 366 1.21 -4.19 15.44
C TYR A 366 1.98 -5.42 15.90
N PHE A 367 1.96 -6.47 15.12
CA PHE A 367 2.69 -7.71 15.40
C PHE A 367 2.90 -8.50 14.11
N SER A 368 3.77 -9.50 14.16
CA SER A 368 4.00 -10.38 13.01
C SER A 368 3.51 -11.78 13.32
N SER A 369 2.86 -12.41 12.33
CA SER A 369 2.31 -13.75 12.47
C SER A 369 2.44 -14.56 11.18
N ASN A 370 2.54 -15.88 11.32
CA ASN A 370 2.44 -16.86 10.23
C ASN A 370 1.16 -17.71 10.33
N GLY A 371 0.30 -17.46 11.31
CA GLY A 371 -0.94 -18.19 11.51
C GLY A 371 -2.17 -17.57 10.84
N TYR A 372 -2.10 -16.33 10.39
CA TYR A 372 -3.16 -15.66 9.63
C TYR A 372 -2.98 -15.81 8.12
N ILE A 373 -4.05 -15.49 7.37
CA ILE A 373 -3.96 -15.33 5.92
C ILE A 373 -2.93 -14.24 5.58
N GLY A 374 -1.87 -14.61 4.84
CA GLY A 374 -0.72 -13.77 4.59
C GLY A 374 -0.05 -14.02 3.24
N LEU A 375 0.97 -13.20 2.93
CA LEU A 375 1.71 -13.29 1.67
C LEU A 375 2.82 -14.35 1.70
N GLY A 376 3.39 -14.63 2.88
CA GLY A 376 4.60 -15.43 2.93
C GLY A 376 4.84 -16.14 4.25
N GLY A 377 6.02 -15.88 4.78
CA GLY A 377 6.43 -16.36 6.09
C GLY A 377 5.76 -15.60 7.23
N LEU A 378 6.49 -14.80 7.98
CA LEU A 378 5.90 -13.86 8.92
C LEU A 378 5.39 -12.64 8.16
N ASP A 379 4.14 -12.28 8.36
CA ASP A 379 3.53 -11.05 7.86
C ASP A 379 3.19 -10.10 9.02
N VAL A 380 3.27 -8.80 8.79
CA VAL A 380 2.86 -7.78 9.77
C VAL A 380 1.36 -7.55 9.71
N PHE A 381 0.75 -7.54 10.89
CA PHE A 381 -0.65 -7.25 11.13
C PHE A 381 -0.81 -6.05 12.04
N LYS A 382 -1.96 -5.39 11.98
CA LYS A 382 -2.39 -4.36 12.93
C LYS A 382 -3.73 -4.74 13.56
N ALA A 383 -3.91 -4.40 14.82
CA ALA A 383 -5.18 -4.49 15.53
C ALA A 383 -5.44 -3.16 16.24
N GLU A 384 -6.57 -2.53 15.93
CA GLU A 384 -6.94 -1.24 16.52
C GLU A 384 -7.37 -1.43 17.97
N SER A 385 -6.99 -0.47 18.84
CA SER A 385 -7.40 -0.49 20.23
C SER A 385 -8.91 -0.26 20.35
N THR A 386 -9.62 -1.17 21.01
CA THR A 386 -11.05 -1.10 21.29
C THR A 386 -11.37 -0.67 22.72
N GLY A 387 -10.36 -0.60 23.59
CA GLY A 387 -10.51 -0.23 24.99
C GLY A 387 -9.19 -0.31 25.77
N ASP A 388 -9.29 -0.37 27.10
CA ASP A 388 -8.09 -0.56 27.94
C ASP A 388 -7.59 -2.00 27.81
N LYS A 389 -6.45 -2.16 27.17
CA LYS A 389 -5.79 -3.46 26.94
C LYS A 389 -6.63 -4.47 26.12
N THR A 390 -7.46 -3.96 25.22
CA THR A 390 -8.24 -4.77 24.29
C THR A 390 -8.06 -4.26 22.87
N TRP A 391 -8.04 -5.19 21.92
CA TRP A 391 -7.84 -4.92 20.51
C TRP A 391 -8.90 -5.63 19.67
N GLY A 392 -9.21 -5.06 18.51
CA GLY A 392 -10.10 -5.65 17.52
C GLY A 392 -9.40 -6.72 16.69
N ASN A 393 -10.06 -7.16 15.62
CA ASN A 393 -9.50 -8.15 14.70
C ASN A 393 -8.20 -7.67 14.05
N ALA A 394 -7.29 -8.60 13.81
CA ALA A 394 -6.05 -8.34 13.12
C ALA A 394 -6.28 -8.13 11.61
N GLU A 395 -5.65 -7.11 11.04
CA GLU A 395 -5.66 -6.80 9.62
C GLU A 395 -4.24 -6.90 9.04
N ASN A 396 -4.08 -7.66 7.95
CA ASN A 396 -2.80 -7.75 7.22
C ASN A 396 -2.46 -6.41 6.56
N LEU A 397 -1.21 -5.92 6.68
CA LEU A 397 -0.78 -4.66 6.07
C LEU A 397 -0.58 -4.75 4.54
N LYS A 398 -0.65 -5.94 3.98
CA LYS A 398 -0.60 -6.27 2.55
C LYS A 398 0.72 -5.86 1.89
N TYR A 399 0.85 -6.20 0.59
CA TYR A 399 1.99 -5.79 -0.22
C TYR A 399 1.93 -4.27 -0.51
N PRO A 400 3.07 -3.53 -0.47
CA PRO A 400 4.44 -4.03 -0.32
C PRO A 400 5.01 -4.00 1.12
N ILE A 401 4.23 -3.62 2.15
CA ILE A 401 4.72 -3.74 3.54
C ILE A 401 5.09 -5.19 3.81
N ASN A 402 4.15 -6.11 3.61
CA ASN A 402 4.41 -7.53 3.61
C ASN A 402 4.86 -8.01 2.22
N SER A 403 5.75 -8.97 2.20
CA SER A 403 6.34 -9.63 1.03
C SER A 403 6.12 -11.15 1.08
N PRO A 404 6.56 -11.92 0.08
CA PRO A 404 6.56 -13.37 0.20
C PRO A 404 7.44 -13.90 1.32
N GLU A 405 8.52 -13.21 1.63
CA GLU A 405 9.50 -13.57 2.65
C GLU A 405 8.98 -13.25 4.07
N HIS A 406 9.87 -13.17 5.06
CA HIS A 406 9.50 -12.77 6.41
C HIS A 406 9.53 -11.24 6.56
N ASP A 407 8.44 -10.67 7.08
CA ASP A 407 8.31 -9.25 7.39
C ASP A 407 7.89 -9.08 8.85
N PHE A 408 8.70 -8.33 9.63
CA PHE A 408 8.49 -8.24 11.07
C PHE A 408 9.14 -7.00 11.71
N GLY A 409 8.89 -6.78 12.99
CA GLY A 409 9.54 -5.74 13.77
C GLY A 409 9.28 -4.32 13.24
N ILE A 410 8.03 -4.02 12.90
CA ILE A 410 7.64 -2.69 12.42
C ILE A 410 7.68 -1.65 13.53
N ILE A 411 8.17 -0.44 13.22
CA ILE A 411 8.08 0.74 14.06
C ILE A 411 7.70 1.96 13.23
N PHE A 412 7.07 2.96 13.85
CA PHE A 412 6.68 4.19 13.16
C PHE A 412 7.49 5.39 13.63
N GLU A 413 7.70 6.37 12.74
CA GLU A 413 8.25 7.67 13.12
C GLU A 413 7.26 8.42 14.02
N ARG A 414 7.79 9.26 14.90
CA ARG A 414 6.99 10.02 15.85
C ARG A 414 5.89 10.84 15.19
N GLY A 415 4.66 10.67 15.68
CA GLY A 415 3.48 11.39 15.17
C GLY A 415 3.10 11.03 13.74
N SER A 416 3.57 9.89 13.23
CA SER A 416 3.25 9.38 11.91
C SER A 416 2.77 7.93 12.00
N ASP A 417 1.71 7.63 11.27
CA ASP A 417 1.24 6.29 10.96
C ASP A 417 1.57 5.87 9.52
N LYS A 418 2.33 6.72 8.80
CA LYS A 418 2.62 6.58 7.37
C LYS A 418 4.11 6.33 7.08
N ARG A 419 4.99 6.52 8.05
CA ARG A 419 6.44 6.39 7.87
C ARG A 419 7.05 5.66 9.04
N GLY A 420 8.02 4.81 8.75
CA GLY A 420 8.70 4.04 9.77
C GLY A 420 9.73 3.09 9.21
N TYR A 421 10.04 2.08 9.97
CA TYR A 421 10.99 1.03 9.64
C TYR A 421 10.36 -0.34 9.85
N ILE A 422 10.80 -1.30 9.05
CA ILE A 422 10.41 -2.70 9.13
C ILE A 422 11.64 -3.57 8.87
N THR A 423 11.67 -4.75 9.44
CA THR A 423 12.61 -5.79 9.07
C THR A 423 12.00 -6.68 7.99
N SER A 424 12.81 -7.05 7.01
CA SER A 424 12.38 -8.01 6.00
C SER A 424 13.54 -8.87 5.50
N SER A 425 13.26 -10.13 5.21
CA SER A 425 14.21 -11.03 4.55
C SER A 425 14.10 -11.01 3.02
N ARG A 426 13.37 -10.03 2.45
CA ARG A 426 13.21 -9.85 1.00
C ARG A 426 14.52 -9.55 0.30
N VAL A 427 14.67 -10.13 -0.90
CA VAL A 427 15.88 -9.98 -1.72
C VAL A 427 15.71 -9.01 -2.90
N ASP A 428 14.49 -8.66 -3.25
CA ASP A 428 14.14 -7.94 -4.48
C ASP A 428 14.49 -6.45 -4.43
N LEU A 429 14.55 -5.83 -3.25
CA LEU A 429 14.86 -4.40 -3.06
C LEU A 429 16.30 -4.14 -2.61
N GLY A 430 17.23 -5.01 -3.00
CA GLY A 430 18.65 -4.86 -2.70
C GLY A 430 19.04 -5.24 -1.29
N GLY A 431 18.40 -6.27 -0.74
CA GLY A 431 18.79 -6.90 0.52
C GLY A 431 20.25 -7.33 0.48
N LYS A 432 20.98 -7.12 1.59
CA LYS A 432 22.39 -7.45 1.74
C LYS A 432 22.61 -8.72 2.54
N GLY A 433 21.92 -8.81 3.67
CA GLY A 433 21.99 -9.92 4.59
C GLY A 433 20.85 -10.92 4.40
N LYS A 434 20.54 -11.60 5.49
CA LYS A 434 19.38 -12.50 5.56
C LYS A 434 18.12 -11.74 5.97
N ASP A 435 18.23 -10.92 7.01
CA ASP A 435 17.23 -9.97 7.44
C ASP A 435 17.84 -8.58 7.38
N ASP A 436 17.15 -7.66 6.75
CA ASP A 436 17.58 -6.27 6.57
C ASP A 436 16.54 -5.29 7.10
N LEU A 437 16.97 -4.11 7.49
CA LEU A 437 16.11 -2.99 7.83
C LEU A 437 15.70 -2.22 6.58
N TYR A 438 14.41 -1.96 6.44
CA TYR A 438 13.84 -1.15 5.37
C TYR A 438 13.09 0.03 5.99
N ASN A 439 13.22 1.21 5.38
CA ASN A 439 12.27 2.27 5.65
C ASN A 439 11.04 2.12 4.78
N PHE A 440 9.89 2.55 5.28
CA PHE A 440 8.67 2.65 4.50
C PHE A 440 8.05 4.04 4.61
N ASN A 441 7.37 4.45 3.54
CA ASN A 441 6.63 5.70 3.48
C ASN A 441 5.35 5.51 2.65
N LEU A 442 4.22 5.93 3.21
CA LEU A 442 2.96 6.07 2.48
C LEU A 442 2.86 7.52 1.98
N PRO A 443 3.07 7.78 0.69
CA PRO A 443 2.99 9.13 0.14
C PRO A 443 1.59 9.73 0.36
N GLU A 444 1.54 11.00 0.70
CA GLU A 444 0.28 11.71 0.76
C GLU A 444 -0.30 11.88 -0.64
N ILE A 445 -1.61 11.64 -0.78
CA ILE A 445 -2.33 11.93 -2.01
C ILE A 445 -2.34 13.43 -2.19
N GLN A 446 -1.86 13.89 -3.34
CA GLN A 446 -1.70 15.29 -3.66
C GLN A 446 -2.51 15.65 -4.90
N PHE A 447 -3.24 16.76 -4.81
CA PHE A 447 -4.00 17.31 -5.92
C PHE A 447 -3.46 18.67 -6.33
N SER A 448 -3.58 18.96 -7.63
CA SER A 448 -3.32 20.28 -8.21
C SER A 448 -4.33 20.57 -9.32
N LEU A 449 -4.55 21.84 -9.60
CA LEU A 449 -5.42 22.32 -10.68
C LEU A 449 -4.62 23.26 -11.58
N SER A 450 -4.71 23.05 -12.88
CA SER A 450 -4.25 24.00 -13.91
C SER A 450 -5.41 24.42 -14.76
N VAL A 451 -5.66 25.71 -14.88
CA VAL A 451 -6.72 26.32 -15.70
C VAL A 451 -6.06 27.03 -16.87
N PHE A 452 -6.52 26.72 -18.07
CA PHE A 452 -6.11 27.36 -19.31
C PHE A 452 -7.30 28.14 -19.88
N VAL A 453 -7.11 29.42 -20.18
CA VAL A 453 -8.18 30.30 -20.63
C VAL A 453 -7.87 30.81 -22.02
N SER A 454 -8.81 30.57 -22.95
CA SER A 454 -8.72 31.03 -24.35
C SER A 454 -9.99 31.77 -24.79
N ASN A 455 -9.86 32.62 -25.77
CA ASN A 455 -10.99 33.27 -26.44
C ASN A 455 -11.72 32.21 -27.31
N LYS A 456 -13.02 32.08 -27.15
CA LYS A 456 -13.85 31.12 -27.85
C LYS A 456 -13.84 31.29 -29.38
N GLU A 457 -13.70 32.54 -29.87
CA GLU A 457 -13.75 32.86 -31.29
C GLU A 457 -12.40 32.72 -31.97
N THR A 458 -11.33 33.23 -31.33
CA THR A 458 -10.01 33.28 -31.95
C THR A 458 -9.11 32.11 -31.54
N ASN A 459 -9.48 31.37 -30.50
CA ASN A 459 -8.66 30.35 -29.82
C ASN A 459 -7.32 30.91 -29.25
N GLU A 460 -7.18 32.21 -29.18
CA GLU A 460 -6.02 32.85 -28.56
C GLU A 460 -6.11 32.78 -27.04
N GLN A 461 -4.97 32.57 -26.39
CA GLN A 461 -4.87 32.50 -24.94
C GLN A 461 -5.07 33.89 -24.32
N ILE A 462 -5.81 33.96 -23.20
CA ILE A 462 -6.14 35.25 -22.56
C ILE A 462 -5.33 35.41 -21.27
N PRO A 463 -4.36 36.34 -21.22
CA PRO A 463 -3.65 36.69 -19.99
C PRO A 463 -4.48 37.59 -19.07
N GLY A 464 -4.14 37.57 -17.76
CA GLY A 464 -4.75 38.44 -16.76
C GLY A 464 -6.25 38.20 -16.53
N VAL A 465 -6.71 36.97 -16.73
CA VAL A 465 -8.06 36.51 -16.39
C VAL A 465 -8.10 36.17 -14.90
N THR A 466 -9.08 36.66 -14.18
CA THR A 466 -9.31 36.31 -12.77
C THR A 466 -9.94 34.95 -12.68
N ILE A 467 -9.31 34.06 -11.90
CA ILE A 467 -9.83 32.71 -11.61
C ILE A 467 -10.03 32.59 -10.11
N LYS A 468 -11.27 32.35 -9.71
CA LYS A 468 -11.66 32.11 -8.33
C LYS A 468 -11.98 30.63 -8.17
N VAL A 469 -11.34 29.99 -7.20
CA VAL A 469 -11.53 28.55 -6.87
C VAL A 469 -12.10 28.47 -5.46
N THR A 470 -13.32 27.96 -5.35
CA THR A 470 -14.05 27.83 -4.08
C THR A 470 -14.15 26.36 -3.71
N GLY A 471 -13.53 25.97 -2.59
CA GLY A 471 -13.57 24.60 -2.05
C GLY A 471 -14.75 24.38 -1.12
N ILE A 472 -15.54 23.34 -1.39
CA ILE A 472 -16.78 22.99 -0.68
C ILE A 472 -16.60 21.59 -0.05
N ASP A 473 -16.78 21.51 1.27
CA ASP A 473 -16.90 20.25 2.00
C ASP A 473 -18.35 19.79 1.98
N THR A 474 -18.65 18.75 1.22
CA THR A 474 -20.01 18.21 1.08
C THR A 474 -20.47 17.40 2.29
N SER A 475 -19.57 17.07 3.23
CA SER A 475 -19.89 16.37 4.48
C SER A 475 -20.56 17.30 5.51
N THR A 476 -20.36 18.62 5.36
CA THR A 476 -20.96 19.66 6.21
C THR A 476 -21.98 20.47 5.40
N ALA A 477 -23.18 20.64 5.91
CA ALA A 477 -24.24 21.33 5.21
C ALA A 477 -23.83 22.78 4.80
N GLY A 478 -23.47 22.97 3.52
CA GLY A 478 -23.16 24.25 2.89
C GLY A 478 -21.78 24.84 3.21
N GLY A 479 -20.81 24.04 3.59
CA GLY A 479 -19.51 24.49 4.08
C GLY A 479 -18.51 24.91 3.00
N ILE A 480 -18.50 26.20 2.58
CA ILE A 480 -17.30 26.76 1.93
C ILE A 480 -16.14 26.72 2.91
N VAL A 481 -15.10 25.97 2.58
CA VAL A 481 -13.92 25.75 3.44
C VAL A 481 -12.74 26.62 3.00
N SER A 482 -12.68 26.93 1.71
CA SER A 482 -11.57 27.70 1.14
C SER A 482 -12.01 28.49 -0.08
N GLU A 483 -11.35 29.64 -0.27
CA GLU A 483 -11.52 30.48 -1.45
C GLU A 483 -10.15 31.02 -1.86
N TYR A 484 -9.79 30.84 -3.12
CA TYR A 484 -8.51 31.23 -3.67
C TYR A 484 -8.72 31.99 -4.99
N VAL A 485 -7.95 33.05 -5.18
CA VAL A 485 -7.99 33.84 -6.41
C VAL A 485 -6.59 33.93 -7.01
N GLN A 486 -6.49 33.64 -8.29
CA GLN A 486 -5.28 33.86 -9.10
C GLN A 486 -5.62 34.48 -10.43
N THR A 487 -4.62 35.03 -11.11
CA THR A 487 -4.76 35.55 -12.48
C THR A 487 -3.94 34.72 -13.45
N THR A 488 -4.43 34.55 -14.69
CA THR A 488 -3.67 33.85 -15.73
C THR A 488 -2.40 34.66 -16.10
N ASP A 489 -1.34 33.91 -16.37
CA ASP A 489 -0.06 34.40 -16.88
C ASP A 489 -0.12 34.82 -18.36
N GLY A 490 1.04 35.13 -18.98
CA GLY A 490 1.17 35.51 -20.39
C GLY A 490 0.74 34.44 -21.38
N GLU A 491 0.62 33.16 -20.92
CA GLU A 491 0.18 32.00 -21.69
C GLU A 491 -1.27 31.61 -21.39
N GLY A 492 -2.05 32.49 -20.73
CA GLY A 492 -3.44 32.24 -20.37
C GLY A 492 -3.62 31.16 -19.30
N LYS A 493 -2.61 30.89 -18.47
CA LYS A 493 -2.57 29.76 -17.53
C LYS A 493 -2.52 30.23 -16.09
N ALA A 494 -3.26 29.58 -15.19
CA ALA A 494 -3.12 29.67 -13.74
C ALA A 494 -2.94 28.29 -13.12
N ILE A 495 -2.12 28.19 -12.05
CA ILE A 495 -1.79 26.93 -11.39
C ILE A 495 -2.09 27.02 -9.89
N PHE A 496 -2.90 26.10 -9.39
CA PHE A 496 -3.22 25.93 -7.98
C PHE A 496 -2.58 24.63 -7.49
N GLU A 497 -1.34 24.69 -6.99
CA GLU A 497 -0.58 23.53 -6.55
C GLU A 497 -0.23 23.58 -5.07
N GLU A 498 0.66 24.50 -4.66
CA GLU A 498 1.11 24.62 -3.27
C GLU A 498 1.08 26.11 -2.83
N ILE A 499 0.46 26.38 -1.69
CA ILE A 499 0.40 27.72 -1.10
C ILE A 499 1.71 28.02 -0.37
N SER A 500 2.21 27.03 0.37
CA SER A 500 3.46 27.03 1.12
C SER A 500 3.85 25.60 1.44
N LYS A 501 5.08 25.35 1.91
CA LYS A 501 5.58 24.00 2.19
C LYS A 501 4.55 23.16 2.97
N GLY A 502 4.00 22.16 2.33
CA GLY A 502 3.02 21.22 2.88
C GLY A 502 1.58 21.72 2.96
N LYS A 503 1.26 22.93 2.43
CA LYS A 503 -0.10 23.46 2.37
C LYS A 503 -0.53 23.63 0.91
N ARG A 504 -1.55 22.87 0.49
CA ARG A 504 -2.03 22.85 -0.90
C ARG A 504 -3.32 23.63 -1.10
N TYR A 505 -3.54 24.09 -2.33
CA TYR A 505 -4.79 24.71 -2.75
C TYR A 505 -5.92 23.68 -2.84
N ILE A 506 -5.63 22.49 -3.41
CA ILE A 506 -6.62 21.45 -3.67
C ILE A 506 -6.42 20.33 -2.66
N LEU A 507 -7.43 20.09 -1.83
CA LEU A 507 -7.44 19.09 -0.74
C LEU A 507 -8.25 17.85 -1.17
N LYS A 508 -8.13 16.76 -0.41
CA LYS A 508 -8.89 15.52 -0.60
C LYS A 508 -10.34 15.66 -0.12
N GLU A 509 -11.27 14.86 -0.68
CA GLU A 509 -12.70 14.79 -0.29
C GLU A 509 -13.44 16.12 -0.40
N MET A 510 -13.15 16.90 -1.44
CA MET A 510 -13.71 18.22 -1.68
C MET A 510 -14.30 18.34 -3.09
N VAL A 511 -15.27 19.22 -3.23
CA VAL A 511 -15.72 19.74 -4.52
C VAL A 511 -15.19 21.17 -4.68
N TYR A 512 -14.71 21.51 -5.87
CA TYR A 512 -14.18 22.84 -6.17
C TYR A 512 -14.96 23.47 -7.32
N GLU A 513 -15.59 24.61 -7.07
CA GLU A 513 -16.15 25.48 -8.08
C GLU A 513 -15.08 26.42 -8.61
N ILE A 514 -15.00 26.55 -9.93
CA ILE A 514 -14.02 27.36 -10.65
C ILE A 514 -14.80 28.45 -11.40
N GLU A 515 -14.67 29.69 -10.97
CA GLU A 515 -15.26 30.85 -11.63
C GLU A 515 -14.15 31.60 -12.38
N VAL A 516 -14.38 31.91 -13.65
CA VAL A 516 -13.42 32.52 -14.56
C VAL A 516 -14.02 33.81 -15.10
N GLU A 517 -13.41 34.96 -14.77
CA GLU A 517 -13.93 36.29 -15.06
C GLU A 517 -12.87 37.16 -15.73
N LYS A 518 -13.29 37.88 -16.77
CA LYS A 518 -12.52 38.92 -17.46
C LYS A 518 -13.44 39.99 -18.01
N ASP A 519 -13.04 41.25 -17.88
CA ASP A 519 -13.75 42.39 -18.50
C ASP A 519 -13.97 42.14 -20.00
N SER A 520 -15.14 42.47 -20.49
CA SER A 520 -15.58 42.29 -21.89
C SER A 520 -15.79 40.82 -22.34
N PHE A 521 -15.87 39.87 -21.36
CA PHE A 521 -16.22 38.49 -21.61
C PHE A 521 -17.38 38.05 -20.70
N LEU A 522 -18.10 37.02 -21.11
CA LEU A 522 -19.02 36.32 -20.23
C LEU A 522 -18.24 35.50 -19.18
N VAL A 523 -18.74 35.51 -17.95
CA VAL A 523 -18.21 34.68 -16.86
C VAL A 523 -18.47 33.20 -17.21
N ALA A 524 -17.45 32.37 -17.02
CA ALA A 524 -17.56 30.96 -17.17
C ALA A 524 -17.38 30.23 -15.84
N ARG A 525 -18.09 29.11 -15.64
CA ARG A 525 -17.97 28.27 -14.43
C ARG A 525 -17.73 26.84 -14.81
N ASN A 526 -16.84 26.19 -14.03
CA ASN A 526 -16.53 24.76 -14.09
C ASN A 526 -16.48 24.20 -12.67
N GLN A 527 -16.45 22.87 -12.59
CA GLN A 527 -16.36 22.17 -11.30
C GLN A 527 -15.44 20.95 -11.41
N ILE A 528 -14.62 20.72 -10.39
CA ILE A 528 -13.85 19.48 -10.21
C ILE A 528 -14.18 18.85 -8.87
N SER A 529 -13.96 17.55 -8.75
CA SER A 529 -14.16 16.81 -7.50
C SER A 529 -12.95 15.94 -7.18
N THR A 530 -12.55 15.96 -5.89
CA THR A 530 -11.54 15.06 -5.32
C THR A 530 -12.15 13.98 -4.43
N ILE A 531 -13.49 13.89 -4.39
CA ILE A 531 -14.22 12.90 -3.62
C ILE A 531 -13.96 11.52 -4.20
N ASN A 532 -13.59 10.55 -3.34
CA ASN A 532 -13.23 9.18 -3.71
C ASN A 532 -12.03 9.08 -4.67
N GLU A 533 -11.23 10.14 -4.83
CA GLU A 533 -9.99 10.07 -5.61
C GLU A 533 -8.89 9.42 -4.76
N GLU A 534 -8.49 8.24 -5.15
CA GLU A 534 -7.49 7.45 -4.42
C GLU A 534 -6.04 7.72 -4.86
N ASN A 535 -5.84 8.44 -5.96
CA ASN A 535 -4.53 8.74 -6.54
C ASN A 535 -4.27 10.23 -6.60
N SER A 536 -3.00 10.62 -6.47
CA SER A 536 -2.56 11.98 -6.77
C SER A 536 -2.93 12.32 -8.21
N LYS A 537 -3.53 13.50 -8.41
CA LYS A 537 -4.06 13.90 -9.70
C LYS A 537 -3.85 15.37 -9.96
N ARG A 538 -3.48 15.69 -11.19
CA ARG A 538 -3.52 17.03 -11.71
C ARG A 538 -4.77 17.21 -12.55
N PHE A 539 -5.67 18.08 -12.13
CA PHE A 539 -6.83 18.50 -12.92
C PHE A 539 -6.37 19.52 -13.95
N LEU A 540 -6.83 19.34 -15.18
CA LEU A 540 -6.54 20.24 -16.31
C LEU A 540 -7.88 20.73 -16.85
N GLU A 541 -8.17 22.03 -16.67
CA GLU A 541 -9.41 22.66 -17.09
C GLU A 541 -9.13 23.65 -18.23
N GLU A 542 -9.75 23.42 -19.38
CA GLU A 542 -9.72 24.33 -20.53
C GLU A 542 -11.01 25.15 -20.54
N VAL A 543 -10.90 26.46 -20.37
CA VAL A 543 -12.04 27.38 -20.31
C VAL A 543 -11.99 28.31 -21.50
N TYR A 544 -13.09 28.34 -22.25
CA TYR A 544 -13.23 29.22 -23.40
C TYR A 544 -14.18 30.38 -23.03
N LEU A 545 -13.62 31.59 -22.91
CA LEU A 545 -14.41 32.79 -22.64
C LEU A 545 -15.03 33.32 -23.94
N ILE A 546 -16.30 33.70 -23.87
CA ILE A 546 -17.06 34.27 -24.98
C ILE A 546 -16.97 35.81 -24.88
N PRO A 547 -16.43 36.51 -25.89
CA PRO A 547 -16.37 37.95 -25.87
C PRO A 547 -17.78 38.56 -26.01
N ILE A 548 -18.07 39.64 -25.28
CA ILE A 548 -19.32 40.41 -25.38
C ILE A 548 -19.18 41.65 -26.25
N VAL A 549 -17.94 41.98 -26.64
CA VAL A 549 -17.63 43.03 -27.62
C VAL A 549 -16.76 42.47 -28.72
N ASP A 550 -16.95 42.95 -29.94
CA ASP A 550 -16.12 42.60 -31.09
C ASP A 550 -14.83 43.45 -31.17
N GLU A 551 -14.01 43.22 -32.19
CA GLU A 551 -12.75 43.94 -32.39
C GLU A 551 -12.92 45.45 -32.57
N SER A 552 -14.12 45.95 -32.94
CA SER A 552 -14.42 47.36 -33.04
C SER A 552 -14.86 48.00 -31.71
N GLY A 553 -15.12 47.13 -30.70
CA GLY A 553 -15.66 47.55 -29.40
C GLY A 553 -17.18 47.68 -29.39
N GLU A 554 -17.87 47.18 -30.42
CA GLU A 554 -19.33 47.10 -30.44
C GLU A 554 -19.79 45.77 -29.83
N ALA A 555 -21.11 45.65 -29.50
CA ALA A 555 -21.67 44.44 -28.93
C ALA A 555 -21.52 43.26 -29.90
N ALA A 556 -20.75 42.23 -29.45
CA ALA A 556 -20.55 41.00 -30.23
C ALA A 556 -21.83 40.18 -30.35
N VAL A 557 -22.05 39.65 -31.54
CA VAL A 557 -23.17 38.70 -31.76
C VAL A 557 -22.75 37.35 -31.28
N ILE A 558 -23.49 36.79 -30.30
CA ILE A 558 -23.19 35.48 -29.71
C ILE A 558 -24.17 34.46 -30.24
N ASP A 559 -23.63 33.50 -30.95
CA ASP A 559 -24.37 32.32 -31.41
C ASP A 559 -24.49 31.29 -30.27
N PHE A 560 -25.62 30.64 -30.18
CA PHE A 560 -25.83 29.49 -29.30
C PHE A 560 -26.50 28.35 -30.09
N PRO A 561 -26.68 27.11 -29.55
CA PRO A 561 -27.25 26.00 -30.28
C PRO A 561 -28.57 26.36 -31.00
N GLU A 562 -28.78 25.82 -32.20
CA GLU A 562 -29.89 26.20 -33.07
C GLU A 562 -31.27 25.98 -32.41
N VAL A 563 -32.05 27.02 -32.32
CA VAL A 563 -33.47 26.96 -31.90
C VAL A 563 -34.34 26.80 -33.14
N GLN A 564 -35.05 25.70 -33.19
CA GLN A 564 -35.97 25.42 -34.27
C GLN A 564 -37.45 25.68 -33.88
N TYR A 565 -38.25 25.98 -34.84
CA TYR A 565 -39.66 26.30 -34.65
C TYR A 565 -40.55 25.44 -35.58
N ALA A 566 -41.76 25.13 -35.16
CA ALA A 566 -42.73 24.51 -36.02
C ALA A 566 -42.93 25.35 -37.30
N LEU A 567 -43.20 24.69 -38.43
CA LEU A 567 -43.34 25.34 -39.73
C LEU A 567 -44.37 26.47 -39.68
N ASP A 568 -43.92 27.68 -40.08
CA ASP A 568 -44.71 28.90 -40.13
C ASP A 568 -45.27 29.38 -38.77
N LYS A 569 -44.66 28.86 -37.68
CA LYS A 569 -45.05 29.17 -36.29
C LYS A 569 -43.89 29.76 -35.48
N ALA A 570 -44.24 30.23 -34.29
CA ALA A 570 -43.30 30.72 -33.29
C ALA A 570 -43.17 29.74 -32.11
N GLU A 571 -43.88 28.61 -32.10
CA GLU A 571 -43.79 27.56 -31.10
C GLU A 571 -42.43 26.88 -31.23
N LEU A 572 -41.74 26.66 -30.13
CA LEU A 572 -40.48 25.89 -30.07
C LEU A 572 -40.72 24.46 -30.55
N LEU A 573 -39.86 23.96 -31.42
CA LEU A 573 -39.96 22.60 -31.93
C LEU A 573 -39.40 21.63 -30.91
N ILE A 574 -40.22 20.68 -30.51
CA ILE A 574 -39.85 19.57 -29.64
C ILE A 574 -40.39 18.30 -30.30
N ASP A 575 -39.50 17.47 -30.84
CA ASP A 575 -39.82 16.17 -31.43
C ASP A 575 -38.73 15.14 -31.13
N GLU A 576 -38.77 13.96 -31.75
CA GLU A 576 -37.79 12.87 -31.51
C GLU A 576 -36.35 13.24 -31.90
N ASN A 577 -36.14 14.24 -32.76
CA ASN A 577 -34.84 14.62 -33.32
C ASN A 577 -34.36 15.99 -32.84
N VAL A 578 -35.27 16.85 -32.37
CA VAL A 578 -34.98 18.25 -32.02
C VAL A 578 -35.68 18.61 -30.72
N ASN A 579 -34.91 19.11 -29.77
CA ASN A 579 -35.43 19.76 -28.57
C ASN A 579 -34.87 21.19 -28.49
N SER A 580 -35.68 22.15 -28.94
CA SER A 580 -35.26 23.57 -28.91
C SER A 580 -35.16 24.16 -27.50
N GLU A 581 -35.76 23.50 -26.50
CA GLU A 581 -35.57 23.88 -25.10
C GLU A 581 -34.16 23.61 -24.61
N ASP A 582 -33.51 22.50 -25.02
CA ASP A 582 -32.11 22.20 -24.66
C ASP A 582 -31.16 23.29 -25.22
N SER A 583 -31.49 23.83 -26.42
CA SER A 583 -30.71 24.96 -26.97
C SER A 583 -30.84 26.23 -26.13
N LEU A 584 -32.05 26.49 -25.61
CA LEU A 584 -32.30 27.65 -24.72
C LEU A 584 -31.78 27.41 -23.30
N ASP A 585 -31.61 26.18 -22.85
CA ASP A 585 -31.00 25.87 -21.55
C ASP A 585 -29.53 26.28 -21.53
N PHE A 586 -28.82 26.29 -22.66
CA PHE A 586 -27.48 26.92 -22.74
C PHE A 586 -27.53 28.45 -22.42
N LEU A 587 -28.51 29.17 -23.02
CA LEU A 587 -28.67 30.60 -22.74
C LEU A 587 -29.16 30.83 -21.30
N TYR A 588 -30.04 29.97 -20.80
CA TYR A 588 -30.46 29.98 -19.39
C TYR A 588 -29.26 29.86 -18.43
N ALA A 589 -28.38 28.88 -18.63
CA ALA A 589 -27.16 28.72 -17.84
C ALA A 589 -26.25 29.94 -17.95
N THR A 590 -26.05 30.46 -19.16
CA THR A 590 -25.27 31.69 -19.40
C THR A 590 -25.85 32.90 -18.62
N LEU A 591 -27.16 33.05 -18.59
CA LEU A 591 -27.83 34.13 -17.84
C LEU A 591 -27.77 33.94 -16.32
N LEU A 592 -27.73 32.70 -15.83
CA LEU A 592 -27.51 32.42 -14.43
C LEU A 592 -26.06 32.73 -14.00
N ASP A 593 -25.09 32.37 -14.83
CA ASP A 593 -23.67 32.62 -14.57
C ASP A 593 -23.33 34.11 -14.66
N ASN A 594 -24.11 34.90 -15.42
CA ASN A 594 -23.94 36.32 -15.63
C ASN A 594 -25.18 37.12 -15.18
N PRO A 595 -25.45 37.21 -13.85
CA PRO A 595 -26.70 37.78 -13.35
C PRO A 595 -26.85 39.30 -13.63
N ASN A 596 -25.77 39.97 -13.98
CA ASN A 596 -25.69 41.41 -14.23
C ASN A 596 -25.90 41.85 -15.69
N ILE A 597 -26.02 40.89 -16.65
CA ILE A 597 -26.20 41.24 -18.06
C ILE A 597 -27.66 41.43 -18.45
N VAL A 598 -27.87 42.35 -19.39
CA VAL A 598 -29.12 42.51 -20.16
C VAL A 598 -28.80 42.14 -21.59
N ILE A 599 -29.61 41.27 -22.18
CA ILE A 599 -29.44 40.81 -23.57
C ILE A 599 -30.53 41.28 -24.51
N GLU A 600 -30.18 41.49 -25.79
CA GLU A 600 -31.12 41.50 -26.88
C GLU A 600 -31.12 40.13 -27.55
N LEU A 601 -32.24 39.41 -27.49
CA LEU A 601 -32.43 38.12 -28.13
C LEU A 601 -33.00 38.32 -29.54
N GLN A 602 -32.20 38.00 -30.53
CA GLN A 602 -32.44 38.31 -31.93
C GLN A 602 -32.93 37.05 -32.68
N ALA A 603 -34.04 37.14 -33.39
CA ALA A 603 -34.49 36.07 -34.28
C ALA A 603 -34.56 36.54 -35.75
N HIS A 604 -34.17 35.66 -36.66
CA HIS A 604 -34.08 35.90 -38.08
C HIS A 604 -34.87 34.88 -38.86
N THR A 605 -35.38 35.27 -40.03
CA THR A 605 -36.05 34.36 -41.00
C THR A 605 -35.22 34.26 -42.28
N ASP A 606 -35.58 33.32 -43.10
CA ASP A 606 -35.16 33.34 -44.51
C ASP A 606 -36.01 34.25 -45.35
N CYS A 607 -35.74 34.32 -46.66
CA CYS A 607 -36.37 35.21 -47.65
C CYS A 607 -37.72 34.71 -48.14
N ARG A 608 -38.26 33.62 -47.64
CA ARG A 608 -39.54 33.07 -48.07
C ARG A 608 -40.67 33.73 -47.31
N GLY A 609 -41.47 34.53 -48.02
CA GLY A 609 -42.55 35.31 -47.45
C GLY A 609 -42.45 36.81 -47.83
N SER A 610 -43.24 37.64 -47.20
CA SER A 610 -43.08 39.10 -47.33
C SER A 610 -42.31 39.67 -46.14
N ASP A 611 -41.51 40.72 -46.35
CA ASP A 611 -40.72 41.41 -45.31
C ASP A 611 -41.58 41.71 -44.07
N LYS A 612 -42.80 42.23 -44.27
CA LYS A 612 -43.74 42.51 -43.18
C LYS A 612 -44.15 41.25 -42.40
N TYR A 613 -44.31 40.15 -43.10
CA TYR A 613 -44.64 38.86 -42.48
C TYR A 613 -43.44 38.29 -41.71
N ASN A 614 -42.30 38.26 -42.38
CA ASN A 614 -41.04 37.79 -41.78
C ASN A 614 -40.63 38.57 -40.54
N LYS A 615 -40.82 39.88 -40.58
CA LYS A 615 -40.60 40.75 -39.39
C LYS A 615 -41.50 40.38 -38.20
N LYS A 616 -42.80 40.15 -38.46
CA LYS A 616 -43.74 39.74 -37.42
C LYS A 616 -43.48 38.30 -36.90
N LEU A 617 -43.07 37.39 -37.79
CA LEU A 617 -42.79 36.01 -37.43
C LEU A 617 -41.55 35.95 -36.54
N SER A 618 -40.46 36.58 -36.96
CA SER A 618 -39.23 36.64 -36.16
C SER A 618 -39.46 37.30 -34.80
N GLN A 619 -40.23 38.40 -34.71
CA GLN A 619 -40.56 39.02 -33.42
C GLN A 619 -41.30 38.05 -32.47
N ARG A 620 -42.25 37.28 -32.98
CA ARG A 620 -42.95 36.28 -32.16
C ARG A 620 -42.02 35.14 -31.73
N ARG A 621 -41.08 34.74 -32.60
CA ARG A 621 -40.05 33.71 -32.27
C ARG A 621 -39.11 34.18 -31.18
N ALA A 622 -38.59 35.42 -31.27
CA ALA A 622 -37.77 35.99 -30.19
C ALA A 622 -38.56 36.06 -28.87
N GLN A 623 -39.86 36.43 -28.94
CA GLN A 623 -40.72 36.47 -27.76
C GLN A 623 -40.91 35.07 -27.14
N SER A 624 -41.11 34.02 -27.93
CA SER A 624 -41.27 32.65 -27.40
C SER A 624 -40.03 32.17 -26.67
N CYS A 625 -38.82 32.53 -27.14
CA CYS A 625 -37.57 32.21 -26.41
C CYS A 625 -37.49 32.95 -25.05
N VAL A 626 -37.85 34.24 -25.06
CA VAL A 626 -37.87 35.06 -23.83
C VAL A 626 -38.94 34.51 -22.87
N ASP A 627 -40.11 34.13 -23.33
CA ASP A 627 -41.17 33.57 -22.50
C ASP A 627 -40.74 32.25 -21.87
N TYR A 628 -39.99 31.40 -22.58
CA TYR A 628 -39.37 30.19 -22.04
C TYR A 628 -38.40 30.52 -20.91
N LEU A 629 -37.46 31.43 -21.12
CA LEU A 629 -36.48 31.82 -20.11
C LEU A 629 -37.12 32.47 -18.86
N ILE A 630 -38.20 33.27 -19.05
CA ILE A 630 -39.00 33.78 -17.94
C ILE A 630 -39.65 32.62 -17.15
N SER A 631 -40.17 31.61 -17.86
CA SER A 631 -40.77 30.44 -17.20
C SER A 631 -39.74 29.63 -16.33
N LYS A 632 -38.46 29.72 -16.69
CA LYS A 632 -37.33 29.17 -15.91
C LYS A 632 -36.86 30.10 -14.79
N GLY A 633 -37.39 31.28 -14.66
CA GLY A 633 -37.08 32.19 -13.55
C GLY A 633 -36.15 33.34 -13.87
N ILE A 634 -35.76 33.59 -15.14
CA ILE A 634 -34.95 34.76 -15.52
C ILE A 634 -35.87 36.01 -15.53
N PRO A 635 -35.42 37.10 -14.85
CA PRO A 635 -36.19 38.36 -14.84
C PRO A 635 -36.43 38.92 -16.27
N LYS A 636 -37.66 39.35 -16.54
CA LYS A 636 -38.04 39.87 -17.85
C LYS A 636 -37.19 41.08 -18.28
N GLU A 637 -36.82 41.89 -17.32
CA GLU A 637 -36.06 43.14 -17.51
C GLU A 637 -34.65 42.89 -18.06
N ARG A 638 -34.17 41.67 -17.96
CA ARG A 638 -32.86 41.22 -18.49
C ARG A 638 -32.89 40.82 -19.97
N MET A 639 -34.07 40.80 -20.62
CA MET A 639 -34.22 40.21 -21.95
C MET A 639 -35.10 41.08 -22.85
N VAL A 640 -34.54 41.53 -23.96
CA VAL A 640 -35.25 42.32 -24.98
C VAL A 640 -35.43 41.47 -26.22
N PRO A 641 -36.67 40.99 -26.57
CA PRO A 641 -36.90 40.21 -27.77
C PRO A 641 -36.99 41.11 -29.01
N VAL A 642 -36.17 40.85 -30.04
CA VAL A 642 -36.16 41.59 -31.29
C VAL A 642 -36.19 40.66 -32.50
N GLY A 643 -37.19 40.84 -33.38
CA GLY A 643 -37.27 40.14 -34.65
C GLY A 643 -36.72 40.95 -35.80
N TYR A 644 -35.72 40.47 -36.49
CA TYR A 644 -35.10 41.13 -37.63
C TYR A 644 -35.67 40.76 -38.98
N GLY A 645 -36.49 39.69 -39.05
CA GLY A 645 -36.98 39.18 -40.34
C GLY A 645 -35.81 38.74 -41.20
N GLU A 646 -35.83 39.10 -42.46
CA GLU A 646 -34.77 38.83 -43.46
C GLU A 646 -33.76 40.00 -43.63
N ASP A 647 -33.93 41.08 -42.87
CA ASP A 647 -33.19 42.36 -43.04
C ASP A 647 -31.66 42.16 -42.75
N ARG A 648 -31.29 41.18 -41.98
CA ARG A 648 -29.89 40.93 -41.58
C ARG A 648 -29.46 39.51 -41.96
N PRO A 649 -28.95 39.28 -43.21
CA PRO A 649 -28.39 38.00 -43.59
C PRO A 649 -27.20 37.65 -42.70
N ARG A 650 -26.91 36.36 -42.54
CA ARG A 650 -25.81 35.91 -41.63
C ARG A 650 -24.44 36.38 -42.10
N MET A 651 -24.22 36.44 -43.40
CA MET A 651 -22.99 36.89 -44.03
C MET A 651 -23.26 37.45 -45.42
N GLU A 652 -22.28 38.16 -45.97
CA GLU A 652 -22.28 38.65 -47.36
C GLU A 652 -22.51 37.50 -48.33
N GLY A 653 -23.34 37.72 -49.34
CA GLY A 653 -23.73 36.68 -50.31
C GLY A 653 -24.92 35.82 -49.90
N LEU A 654 -25.51 36.00 -48.74
CA LEU A 654 -26.73 35.36 -48.28
C LEU A 654 -27.97 36.29 -48.29
N GLU A 655 -27.87 37.44 -48.96
CA GLU A 655 -29.00 38.32 -49.21
C GLU A 655 -30.01 37.65 -50.16
N CYS A 656 -31.28 37.93 -50.03
CA CYS A 656 -32.36 37.29 -50.77
C CYS A 656 -32.11 37.26 -52.28
N GLY A 657 -31.68 38.36 -52.88
CA GLY A 657 -31.35 38.44 -54.29
C GLY A 657 -30.09 37.68 -54.73
N ALA A 658 -29.22 37.33 -53.80
CA ALA A 658 -28.04 36.50 -54.04
C ALA A 658 -28.42 35.00 -53.94
N ILE A 659 -29.24 34.60 -52.96
CA ILE A 659 -29.74 33.21 -52.80
C ILE A 659 -30.52 32.77 -54.02
N ASP A 660 -31.38 33.63 -54.57
CA ASP A 660 -32.18 33.34 -55.79
C ASP A 660 -31.32 33.02 -57.02
N LYS A 661 -30.03 33.43 -57.03
CA LYS A 661 -29.10 33.18 -58.14
C LYS A 661 -28.25 31.93 -57.95
N LEU A 662 -28.37 31.21 -56.83
CA LEU A 662 -27.65 29.95 -56.61
C LEU A 662 -28.12 28.88 -57.58
N SER A 663 -27.20 27.99 -57.97
CA SER A 663 -27.40 27.09 -59.13
C SER A 663 -28.33 25.94 -58.82
N THR A 664 -28.43 25.50 -57.60
CA THR A 664 -29.24 24.34 -57.17
C THR A 664 -30.21 24.72 -56.07
N LYS A 665 -31.29 23.95 -55.95
CA LYS A 665 -32.26 24.10 -54.86
C LYS A 665 -31.65 23.72 -53.50
N GLU A 666 -30.73 22.77 -53.49
CA GLU A 666 -29.98 22.35 -52.31
C GLU A 666 -29.09 23.48 -51.78
N GLU A 667 -28.39 24.20 -52.66
CA GLU A 667 -27.60 25.39 -52.31
C GLU A 667 -28.49 26.53 -51.75
N GLN A 668 -29.64 26.76 -52.40
CA GLN A 668 -30.62 27.76 -51.93
C GLN A 668 -31.17 27.41 -50.56
N GLU A 669 -31.55 26.13 -50.30
CA GLU A 669 -32.04 25.69 -49.00
C GLU A 669 -30.98 25.78 -47.90
N ALA A 670 -29.74 25.39 -48.21
CA ALA A 670 -28.63 25.54 -47.27
C ALA A 670 -28.36 27.02 -46.90
N ALA A 671 -28.50 27.93 -47.88
CA ALA A 671 -28.40 29.39 -47.66
C ALA A 671 -29.57 29.92 -46.81
N HIS A 672 -30.77 29.48 -47.10
CA HIS A 672 -31.96 29.83 -46.29
C HIS A 672 -31.83 29.31 -44.85
N GLN A 673 -31.34 28.07 -44.66
CA GLN A 673 -31.13 27.51 -43.34
C GLN A 673 -30.15 28.37 -42.52
N LYS A 674 -29.05 28.83 -43.10
CA LYS A 674 -28.10 29.68 -42.42
C LYS A 674 -28.70 31.01 -41.96
N ASN A 675 -29.65 31.56 -42.72
CA ASN A 675 -30.33 32.81 -42.34
C ASN A 675 -31.39 32.61 -41.24
N ARG A 676 -32.02 31.40 -41.14
CA ARG A 676 -32.90 31.06 -40.03
C ARG A 676 -32.09 30.79 -38.77
N ARG A 677 -31.99 31.77 -37.91
CA ARG A 677 -31.20 31.62 -36.67
C ARG A 677 -31.80 32.43 -35.54
N THR A 678 -31.42 32.07 -34.32
CA THR A 678 -31.60 32.82 -33.11
C THR A 678 -30.21 33.06 -32.49
N GLN A 679 -29.94 34.29 -32.05
CA GLN A 679 -28.65 34.72 -31.48
C GLN A 679 -28.91 35.80 -30.45
N PHE A 680 -27.91 36.23 -29.69
CA PHE A 680 -28.06 37.34 -28.76
C PHE A 680 -26.84 38.25 -28.77
N ILE A 681 -27.05 39.47 -28.29
CA ILE A 681 -25.99 40.42 -27.95
C ILE A 681 -26.19 40.88 -26.51
N VAL A 682 -25.09 41.24 -25.83
CA VAL A 682 -25.15 41.88 -24.50
C VAL A 682 -25.33 43.37 -24.66
N LEU A 683 -26.42 43.93 -24.12
CA LEU A 683 -26.74 45.35 -24.17
C LEU A 683 -26.12 46.13 -23.01
N SER A 684 -26.04 45.51 -21.84
CA SER A 684 -25.50 46.10 -20.62
C SER A 684 -24.97 45.00 -19.68
N THR A 685 -24.02 45.36 -18.86
CA THR A 685 -23.45 44.53 -17.77
C THR A 685 -23.77 45.12 -16.38
N ASP A 686 -24.72 46.05 -16.28
CA ASP A 686 -25.00 46.86 -15.06
C ASP A 686 -26.34 46.50 -14.41
N TYR A 687 -26.99 45.43 -14.84
CA TYR A 687 -28.27 45.04 -14.25
C TYR A 687 -28.10 44.69 -12.76
N SER A 688 -28.95 45.29 -11.92
CA SER A 688 -29.05 44.98 -10.50
C SER A 688 -30.53 44.73 -10.13
N PRO A 689 -30.87 43.62 -9.50
CA PRO A 689 -32.25 43.34 -9.07
C PRO A 689 -32.83 44.37 -8.09
N ASP A 690 -31.97 45.08 -7.37
CA ASP A 690 -32.35 46.04 -6.31
C ASP A 690 -32.56 47.48 -6.81
N SER A 691 -32.60 47.74 -8.12
CA SER A 691 -32.74 49.09 -8.69
C SER A 691 -34.16 49.57 -8.95
N GLU A 692 -35.17 48.78 -8.51
CA GLU A 692 -36.59 49.18 -8.52
C GLU A 692 -37.12 49.38 -7.10
N GLU A 693 -36.82 50.55 -6.46
CA GLU A 693 -37.65 51.21 -5.44
C GLU A 693 -37.97 52.64 -5.88
#